data_499b05e788c1ae555787ec3cf515d187
#
_entry.id   499b05e788c1ae555787ec3cf515d187
#
_cell.length_a   1.000
_cell.length_b   1.000
_cell.length_c   1.000
_cell.angle_alpha   90.00
_cell.angle_beta   90.00
_cell.angle_gamma   90.00
#
_symmetry.space_group_name_H-M   'P 1'
#
loop_
_entity.id
_entity.type
_entity.pdbx_description
1 polymer ?
#
loop_
_entity_poly.entity_id
_entity_poly.type
_entity_poly.pdbx_seq_one_letter_code
_entity_poly.pdbx_strand_id
1 'polypeptide(L)'
;MMQTIVKRTAALLLAACVMLAAMGNLAPAVSAAEPYGSYVLRFDDLGQPYLYGSLYECKHSYNDPEAGPNSVWTYWNAPEIFNLVYNGEDGNHSIAAYCTDADTSTIGNDSIYYRRINLEDSTYHVSGAAARLRAVILHSFPYLSIDAVAASANQVLGEGSIQELTQGEVISATQQAIWEITHGEKYTVNDNYVSIRNASGYDRDQFVYPESLDACVEGEFTETNIERLYQYFLNLPGQAPKADAVSEYSFKDVMYSAVKEADSTYTVTASYVIDAVIGEKDNLSLTAVCGEEIQQNALAAGAGTVTFKGLAEKQAVTLTISGTQTGADVYLFDAQGDRTASQTMVGYDSTELPVFAQVTAEPDRMISIYKTTNEEESKRPLANIEFEVYLVATMADITSGKVKLNQKPSEEEIAAYTAGNPVVTLKTDAQGFASYNMTENGHPDGVYLVVEKENPAVVSPVEPFFVAIPGTNEEGTGHSYTVTLHPKNTVEVGPEIRKDVTEIEQDEDTFDVNEHHTWIIRSDIPAGIANAVEYEIFDALDYRLTLKSGFEVKVGLKNGKAGTETATLIPGTDYTVTTGAAVDAQGHPIDVFKVALTGAGMAAVAQAAPVKADYEIRIYFDAVIDSDAQLGVQIPNQAELEYTNATGIEYFAKSDEPKVYTGGISILKLDSSDSHALSDATFKIARDATAAEIAAGNAVTLTVNEEEKQVVFTSFYADEALTNRVEEFTTGEDGKILMYGLAYGTYYIVETKAPKDYNLLTEPVVVEIDGDSHLEEEVVTVYNTKFLLPETGGIGAGIFTTFGLIFIGGAFVLTLYCLRKKEV
;
A
#
# COMPACT_ATOMS: atom_id res chain seq x y z
N MET A 1 11.87 18.06 44.32
CA MET A 1 13.18 17.89 43.69
C MET A 1 13.94 16.67 44.26
N MET A 2 14.08 16.51 45.55
CA MET A 2 14.80 15.36 46.13
C MET A 2 14.08 14.01 45.95
N GLN A 3 12.74 13.97 46.06
CA GLN A 3 11.95 12.75 45.77
C GLN A 3 11.94 12.32 44.30
N THR A 4 12.09 13.25 43.38
CA THR A 4 12.19 12.98 41.93
C THR A 4 13.57 12.40 41.57
N ILE A 5 14.61 12.84 42.26
CA ILE A 5 15.98 12.34 42.07
C ILE A 5 16.09 10.90 42.63
N VAL A 6 15.52 10.63 43.81
CA VAL A 6 15.53 9.29 44.39
C VAL A 6 14.73 8.28 43.57
N LYS A 7 13.57 8.69 42.98
CA LYS A 7 12.82 7.83 42.07
C LYS A 7 13.56 7.60 40.71
N ARG A 8 14.26 8.61 40.20
CA ARG A 8 15.07 8.43 38.99
C ARG A 8 16.30 7.56 39.24
N THR A 9 16.92 7.65 40.39
CA THR A 9 18.08 6.83 40.71
C THR A 9 17.70 5.37 41.01
N ALA A 10 16.52 5.12 41.61
CA ALA A 10 15.98 3.78 41.79
C ALA A 10 15.52 3.16 40.47
N ALA A 11 14.89 3.94 39.57
CA ALA A 11 14.51 3.49 38.26
C ALA A 11 15.73 3.19 37.37
N LEU A 12 16.78 4.01 37.47
CA LEU A 12 18.04 3.78 36.75
C LEU A 12 18.79 2.56 37.31
N LEU A 13 18.76 2.30 38.61
CA LEU A 13 19.33 1.08 39.19
C LEU A 13 18.54 -0.17 38.81
N LEU A 14 17.19 -0.11 38.80
CA LEU A 14 16.36 -1.21 38.35
C LEU A 14 16.49 -1.44 36.83
N ALA A 15 16.52 -0.37 36.02
CA ALA A 15 16.80 -0.45 34.61
C ALA A 15 18.22 -0.93 34.31
N ALA A 16 19.21 -0.57 35.13
CA ALA A 16 20.57 -1.09 35.02
C ALA A 16 20.65 -2.58 35.37
N CYS A 17 19.88 -3.05 36.36
CA CYS A 17 19.76 -4.48 36.65
C CYS A 17 19.05 -5.25 35.56
N VAL A 18 18.00 -4.67 34.95
CA VAL A 18 17.28 -5.26 33.81
C VAL A 18 18.14 -5.18 32.52
N MET A 19 18.91 -4.10 32.29
CA MET A 19 19.86 -4.02 31.19
C MET A 19 21.08 -4.91 31.36
N LEU A 20 21.55 -5.16 32.59
CA LEU A 20 22.60 -6.16 32.82
C LEU A 20 22.11 -7.60 32.54
N ALA A 21 20.83 -7.89 32.78
CA ALA A 21 20.20 -9.16 32.37
C ALA A 21 19.97 -9.24 30.84
N ALA A 22 19.65 -8.11 30.19
CA ALA A 22 19.48 -8.04 28.72
C ALA A 22 20.81 -7.95 27.93
N MET A 23 21.85 -7.39 28.54
CA MET A 23 23.21 -7.35 27.94
C MET A 23 23.96 -8.69 28.02
N GLY A 24 23.42 -9.69 28.72
CA GLY A 24 23.96 -11.06 28.74
C GLY A 24 24.01 -11.75 27.37
N ASN A 25 23.37 -11.19 26.36
CA ASN A 25 23.33 -11.77 25.01
C ASN A 25 24.38 -11.21 24.02
N LEU A 26 25.33 -10.40 24.48
CA LEU A 26 26.35 -9.76 23.59
C LEU A 26 27.82 -9.98 24.07
N ALA A 27 28.15 -11.14 24.62
CA ALA A 27 29.53 -11.49 24.87
C ALA A 27 29.93 -12.77 24.11
N PRO A 28 31.18 -12.87 23.62
CA PRO A 28 31.66 -14.12 23.01
C PRO A 28 31.66 -15.23 24.06
N ALA A 29 31.37 -16.45 23.65
CA ALA A 29 31.24 -17.66 24.44
C ALA A 29 32.04 -17.70 25.75
N VAL A 30 31.55 -17.03 26.76
CA VAL A 30 31.77 -17.34 28.17
C VAL A 30 30.66 -18.32 28.49
N SER A 31 30.98 -19.44 29.14
CA SER A 31 30.00 -20.42 29.62
C SER A 31 28.74 -19.70 30.08
N ALA A 32 27.60 -20.02 29.45
CA ALA A 32 26.35 -19.31 29.75
C ALA A 32 26.13 -19.42 31.23
N ALA A 33 26.12 -18.29 31.95
CA ALA A 33 25.76 -18.28 33.34
C ALA A 33 24.35 -18.89 33.45
N GLU A 34 24.22 -19.87 34.37
CA GLU A 34 22.96 -20.57 34.62
C GLU A 34 21.83 -19.54 34.85
N PRO A 35 20.67 -19.63 34.14
CA PRO A 35 19.62 -18.65 34.30
C PRO A 35 19.10 -18.62 35.77
N TYR A 36 18.93 -17.43 36.28
CA TYR A 36 18.33 -17.24 37.61
C TYR A 36 16.93 -17.91 37.68
N GLY A 37 16.68 -18.66 38.72
CA GLY A 37 15.41 -19.41 38.84
C GLY A 37 15.40 -20.80 38.23
N SER A 38 16.52 -21.27 37.71
CA SER A 38 16.69 -22.64 37.23
C SER A 38 17.33 -23.54 38.29
N TYR A 39 17.33 -24.83 37.99
CA TYR A 39 18.04 -25.84 38.81
C TYR A 39 19.22 -26.36 38.00
N VAL A 40 20.28 -26.71 38.70
CA VAL A 40 21.46 -27.31 38.10
C VAL A 40 21.76 -28.65 38.78
N LEU A 41 22.18 -29.61 37.99
CA LEU A 41 22.66 -30.86 38.47
C LEU A 41 24.04 -30.65 39.11
N ARG A 42 24.14 -31.03 40.40
CA ARG A 42 25.42 -31.03 41.11
C ARG A 42 25.82 -32.47 41.43
N PHE A 43 27.00 -32.78 41.02
CA PHE A 43 27.70 -33.99 41.43
C PHE A 43 28.52 -33.63 42.70
N ASP A 44 28.85 -34.61 43.45
CA ASP A 44 29.80 -34.40 44.56
C ASP A 44 31.24 -34.09 44.04
N ASP A 45 32.16 -33.85 44.93
CA ASP A 45 33.55 -33.54 44.60
C ASP A 45 34.26 -34.65 43.83
N LEU A 46 33.68 -35.86 43.78
CA LEU A 46 34.22 -37.01 43.05
C LEU A 46 33.48 -37.22 41.70
N GLY A 47 32.52 -36.33 41.34
CA GLY A 47 31.73 -36.44 40.13
C GLY A 47 30.64 -37.53 40.16
N GLN A 48 30.13 -37.84 41.34
CA GLN A 48 29.15 -38.91 41.56
C GLN A 48 27.75 -38.31 41.82
N PRO A 49 26.66 -39.03 41.46
CA PRO A 49 25.33 -38.63 41.83
C PRO A 49 25.10 -38.63 43.36
N TYR A 50 23.99 -38.01 43.77
CA TYR A 50 23.73 -37.79 45.17
C TYR A 50 23.60 -39.08 46.02
N LEU A 51 22.83 -40.05 45.51
CA LEU A 51 22.58 -41.32 46.18
C LEU A 51 22.46 -42.45 45.16
N TYR A 52 22.85 -43.67 45.57
CA TYR A 52 22.79 -44.86 44.72
C TYR A 52 21.70 -45.78 45.16
N GLY A 53 21.01 -46.38 44.17
CA GLY A 53 20.20 -47.56 44.37
C GLY A 53 21.03 -48.89 44.47
N SER A 54 20.35 -49.98 44.63
CA SER A 54 20.94 -51.33 44.58
C SER A 54 21.24 -51.65 43.10
N LEU A 55 22.39 -52.24 42.85
CA LEU A 55 22.73 -52.75 41.54
C LEU A 55 21.91 -53.99 41.22
N TYR A 56 21.34 -54.08 40.06
CA TYR A 56 20.57 -55.27 39.61
C TYR A 56 20.67 -55.50 38.14
N GLU A 57 20.44 -56.73 37.72
CA GLU A 57 20.35 -57.15 36.32
C GLU A 57 18.87 -57.17 35.87
N CYS A 58 18.55 -56.52 34.79
CA CYS A 58 17.24 -56.58 34.17
C CYS A 58 17.27 -57.29 32.83
N LYS A 59 16.23 -58.12 32.60
CA LYS A 59 16.01 -58.73 31.27
C LYS A 59 14.69 -58.19 30.70
N HIS A 60 14.79 -57.51 29.61
CA HIS A 60 13.61 -57.01 28.90
C HIS A 60 13.39 -57.78 27.61
N SER A 61 12.12 -58.17 27.38
CA SER A 61 11.71 -58.67 26.07
C SER A 61 11.02 -57.56 25.30
N TYR A 62 11.54 -57.19 24.13
CA TYR A 62 10.90 -56.21 23.30
C TYR A 62 11.04 -56.55 21.80
N ASN A 63 10.26 -55.90 20.95
CA ASN A 63 10.37 -56.08 19.52
C ASN A 63 11.52 -55.19 18.99
N ASP A 64 12.63 -55.79 18.67
CA ASP A 64 13.79 -55.11 18.07
C ASP A 64 13.63 -55.13 16.55
N PRO A 65 13.69 -53.95 15.90
CA PRO A 65 13.61 -53.87 14.43
C PRO A 65 14.73 -54.64 13.71
N GLU A 66 15.92 -54.81 14.37
CA GLU A 66 17.09 -55.47 13.80
C GLU A 66 17.21 -56.92 14.23
N ALA A 67 16.88 -57.25 15.49
CA ALA A 67 17.00 -58.58 16.07
C ALA A 67 15.71 -59.42 16.03
N GLY A 68 14.57 -58.81 15.73
CA GLY A 68 13.27 -59.49 15.55
C GLY A 68 12.39 -59.46 16.80
N PRO A 69 11.16 -60.01 16.72
CA PRO A 69 10.19 -60.03 17.81
C PRO A 69 10.67 -60.92 18.96
N ASN A 70 10.41 -60.45 20.19
CA ASN A 70 10.82 -61.11 21.45
C ASN A 70 12.36 -61.15 21.69
N SER A 71 13.09 -60.19 21.20
CA SER A 71 14.48 -59.97 21.57
C SER A 71 14.60 -59.74 23.06
N VAL A 72 15.56 -60.37 23.71
CA VAL A 72 15.82 -60.20 25.16
C VAL A 72 17.07 -59.41 25.34
N TRP A 73 16.93 -58.28 25.97
CA TRP A 73 18.05 -57.43 26.42
C TRP A 73 18.34 -57.67 27.88
N THR A 74 19.59 -57.87 28.20
CA THR A 74 20.06 -57.96 29.58
C THR A 74 20.96 -56.77 29.84
N TYR A 75 20.66 -55.98 30.84
CA TYR A 75 21.51 -54.90 31.27
C TYR A 75 21.57 -54.78 32.79
N TRP A 76 22.70 -54.23 33.26
CA TRP A 76 22.92 -53.88 34.63
C TRP A 76 22.34 -52.50 34.91
N ASN A 77 21.53 -52.37 35.94
CA ASN A 77 20.96 -51.09 36.34
C ASN A 77 21.45 -50.69 37.72
N ALA A 78 22.01 -49.50 37.84
CA ALA A 78 22.40 -48.86 39.07
C ALA A 78 21.63 -47.53 39.18
N PRO A 79 20.37 -47.59 39.62
CA PRO A 79 19.56 -46.41 39.75
C PRO A 79 20.17 -45.39 40.68
N GLU A 80 19.93 -44.13 40.40
CA GLU A 80 20.51 -43.01 41.13
C GLU A 80 19.48 -41.96 41.45
N ILE A 81 19.61 -41.31 42.61
CA ILE A 81 18.92 -40.07 42.92
C ILE A 81 19.89 -38.92 42.68
N PHE A 82 19.45 -37.95 41.93
CA PHE A 82 20.25 -36.79 41.58
C PHE A 82 19.94 -35.61 42.45
N ASN A 83 20.96 -34.83 42.77
CA ASN A 83 20.85 -33.58 43.51
C ASN A 83 20.69 -32.39 42.55
N LEU A 84 19.47 -31.86 42.42
CA LEU A 84 19.21 -30.64 41.71
C LEU A 84 19.29 -29.45 42.65
N VAL A 85 20.24 -28.58 42.44
CA VAL A 85 20.47 -27.38 43.27
C VAL A 85 19.87 -26.17 42.60
N TYR A 86 19.05 -25.45 43.31
CA TYR A 86 18.46 -24.22 42.83
C TYR A 86 19.51 -23.11 42.64
N ASN A 87 19.54 -22.53 41.46
CA ASN A 87 20.41 -21.39 41.13
C ASN A 87 19.69 -20.08 41.43
N GLY A 88 19.73 -19.62 42.67
CA GLY A 88 19.11 -18.39 43.16
C GLY A 88 19.94 -17.74 44.26
N GLU A 89 19.43 -16.61 44.81
CA GLU A 89 20.20 -15.81 45.80
C GLU A 89 20.57 -16.60 47.05
N ASP A 90 19.81 -17.61 47.45
CA ASP A 90 20.02 -18.37 48.67
C ASP A 90 20.92 -19.59 48.50
N GLY A 91 21.18 -20.06 47.29
CA GLY A 91 22.18 -21.11 46.95
C GLY A 91 22.10 -22.47 47.69
N ASN A 92 21.18 -22.63 48.60
CA ASN A 92 21.13 -23.75 49.56
C ASN A 92 19.94 -24.70 49.37
N HIS A 93 19.05 -24.39 48.40
CA HIS A 93 17.92 -25.26 48.15
C HIS A 93 18.29 -26.35 47.16
N SER A 94 18.15 -27.60 47.60
CA SER A 94 18.37 -28.75 46.74
C SER A 94 17.25 -29.77 46.91
N ILE A 95 16.94 -30.46 45.86
CA ILE A 95 15.94 -31.51 45.80
C ILE A 95 16.56 -32.80 45.29
N ALA A 96 16.07 -33.90 45.82
CA ALA A 96 16.41 -35.23 45.30
C ALA A 96 15.45 -35.59 44.18
N ALA A 97 15.96 -35.88 43.00
CA ALA A 97 15.19 -36.18 41.81
C ALA A 97 15.57 -37.50 41.19
N TYR A 98 14.60 -38.18 40.63
CA TYR A 98 14.75 -39.42 39.86
C TYR A 98 14.73 -39.14 38.38
N CYS A 99 15.45 -39.93 37.60
CA CYS A 99 15.39 -39.83 36.14
C CYS A 99 14.04 -40.29 35.60
N THR A 100 13.55 -39.62 34.58
CA THR A 100 12.33 -40.00 33.88
C THR A 100 12.59 -40.69 32.56
N ASP A 101 13.82 -40.62 32.02
CA ASP A 101 14.22 -41.16 30.70
C ASP A 101 15.43 -42.11 30.86
N ALA A 102 15.20 -43.40 30.61
CA ALA A 102 16.26 -44.41 30.70
C ALA A 102 17.15 -44.48 29.46
N ASP A 103 16.69 -43.88 28.33
CA ASP A 103 17.43 -43.97 27.06
C ASP A 103 18.44 -42.81 26.90
N THR A 104 18.35 -41.78 27.75
CA THR A 104 19.23 -40.61 27.71
C THR A 104 20.21 -40.61 28.89
N SER A 105 21.49 -40.44 28.62
CA SER A 105 22.50 -40.32 29.65
C SER A 105 22.37 -39.02 30.43
N THR A 106 22.58 -39.07 31.73
CA THR A 106 22.68 -37.86 32.55
C THR A 106 24.10 -37.32 32.49
N ILE A 107 24.28 -36.16 31.87
CA ILE A 107 25.61 -35.50 31.77
C ILE A 107 25.50 -34.22 32.61
N GLY A 108 26.28 -34.14 33.68
CA GLY A 108 26.51 -32.92 34.39
C GLY A 108 27.49 -32.03 33.62
N ASN A 109 27.02 -30.99 32.98
CA ASN A 109 27.87 -29.92 32.45
C ASN A 109 27.23 -28.56 32.77
N ASP A 110 28.06 -27.53 32.88
CA ASP A 110 27.64 -26.17 33.21
C ASP A 110 26.73 -25.50 32.15
N SER A 111 26.45 -26.16 31.04
CA SER A 111 25.58 -25.66 29.97
C SER A 111 24.15 -26.18 30.06
N ILE A 112 23.87 -27.13 30.99
CA ILE A 112 22.55 -27.72 31.16
C ILE A 112 21.96 -27.23 32.46
N TYR A 113 20.78 -26.68 32.36
CA TYR A 113 19.97 -26.28 33.47
C TYR A 113 18.55 -26.90 33.36
N TYR A 114 17.89 -27.01 34.51
CA TYR A 114 16.57 -27.62 34.58
C TYR A 114 15.55 -26.56 35.00
N ARG A 115 14.39 -26.63 34.33
CA ARG A 115 13.24 -25.79 34.63
C ARG A 115 12.18 -26.64 35.35
N ARG A 116 11.70 -26.20 36.47
CA ARG A 116 10.61 -26.84 37.19
C ARG A 116 9.29 -26.58 36.44
N ILE A 117 8.55 -27.67 36.17
CA ILE A 117 7.24 -27.64 35.51
C ILE A 117 6.27 -28.59 36.22
N ASN A 118 4.96 -28.37 36.09
CA ASN A 118 4.00 -29.34 36.60
C ASN A 118 4.07 -30.64 35.81
N LEU A 119 3.79 -31.75 36.47
CA LEU A 119 3.73 -33.06 35.80
C LEU A 119 2.69 -33.10 34.68
N GLU A 120 1.61 -32.35 34.78
CA GLU A 120 0.51 -32.27 33.81
C GLU A 120 0.93 -31.57 32.52
N ASP A 121 1.92 -30.68 32.64
CA ASP A 121 2.47 -29.93 31.47
C ASP A 121 3.56 -30.71 30.73
N SER A 122 3.85 -31.93 31.18
CA SER A 122 4.91 -32.73 30.60
C SER A 122 4.52 -33.31 29.23
N THR A 123 5.53 -33.46 28.36
CA THR A 123 5.40 -34.06 27.02
C THR A 123 5.40 -35.60 27.05
N TYR A 124 5.39 -36.25 28.19
CA TYR A 124 5.32 -37.70 28.33
C TYR A 124 3.95 -38.22 27.90
N HIS A 125 3.93 -39.04 26.85
CA HIS A 125 2.72 -39.45 26.17
C HIS A 125 1.94 -40.61 26.80
N VAL A 126 2.40 -41.13 27.93
CA VAL A 126 1.70 -42.25 28.60
C VAL A 126 0.47 -41.72 29.36
N SER A 127 -0.71 -42.12 28.93
CA SER A 127 -1.97 -41.69 29.55
C SER A 127 -1.97 -41.95 31.10
N GLY A 128 -2.20 -40.87 31.86
CA GLY A 128 -2.21 -40.92 33.31
C GLY A 128 -0.81 -40.96 33.98
N ALA A 129 0.29 -40.76 33.22
CA ALA A 129 1.65 -40.82 33.76
C ALA A 129 1.85 -39.79 34.89
N ALA A 130 1.39 -38.54 34.75
CA ALA A 130 1.53 -37.52 35.79
C ALA A 130 0.95 -37.94 37.15
N ALA A 131 -0.28 -38.47 37.16
CA ALA A 131 -0.93 -38.93 38.40
C ALA A 131 -0.22 -40.14 39.00
N ARG A 132 0.32 -41.05 38.16
CA ARG A 132 1.08 -42.22 38.62
C ARG A 132 2.44 -41.85 39.14
N LEU A 133 3.19 -40.97 38.45
CA LEU A 133 4.49 -40.45 38.90
C LEU A 133 4.35 -39.76 40.24
N ARG A 134 3.31 -38.91 40.42
CA ARG A 134 3.04 -38.25 41.71
C ARG A 134 2.80 -39.28 42.82
N ALA A 135 2.02 -40.34 42.55
CA ALA A 135 1.79 -41.39 43.50
C ALA A 135 3.09 -42.10 43.91
N VAL A 136 3.94 -42.48 42.96
CA VAL A 136 5.21 -43.14 43.23
C VAL A 136 6.13 -42.26 44.10
N ILE A 137 6.38 -41.00 43.73
CA ILE A 137 7.30 -40.12 44.48
C ILE A 137 6.78 -39.89 45.91
N LEU A 138 5.48 -39.65 46.07
CA LEU A 138 4.88 -39.41 47.40
C LEU A 138 4.84 -40.65 48.31
N HIS A 139 5.09 -41.83 47.79
CA HIS A 139 5.15 -43.06 48.54
C HIS A 139 6.55 -43.66 48.58
N SER A 140 7.56 -42.98 48.10
CA SER A 140 8.95 -43.45 48.03
C SER A 140 9.92 -42.56 48.83
N PHE A 141 11.17 -43.01 48.91
CA PHE A 141 12.29 -42.23 49.47
C PHE A 141 12.75 -41.17 48.44
N PRO A 142 13.13 -39.98 48.82
CA PRO A 142 13.29 -39.48 50.22
C PRO A 142 12.05 -38.78 50.76
N TYR A 143 10.91 -38.72 50.01
CA TYR A 143 9.69 -38.12 50.55
C TYR A 143 9.17 -38.84 51.83
N LEU A 144 9.24 -40.15 51.82
CA LEU A 144 9.02 -40.97 53.02
C LEU A 144 10.34 -41.56 53.51
N SER A 145 10.43 -41.79 54.83
CA SER A 145 11.55 -42.55 55.39
C SER A 145 11.43 -44.02 54.93
N ILE A 146 12.56 -44.75 54.98
CA ILE A 146 12.62 -46.14 54.59
C ILE A 146 11.58 -47.02 55.39
N ASP A 147 11.49 -46.76 56.69
CA ASP A 147 10.52 -47.44 57.57
C ASP A 147 9.06 -47.13 57.16
N ALA A 148 8.79 -45.88 56.78
CA ALA A 148 7.46 -45.48 56.36
C ALA A 148 7.07 -46.10 54.99
N VAL A 149 8.03 -46.22 54.09
CA VAL A 149 7.83 -46.97 52.83
C VAL A 149 7.51 -48.40 53.08
N ALA A 150 8.31 -49.10 53.96
CA ALA A 150 8.08 -50.47 54.33
C ALA A 150 6.71 -50.67 54.99
N ALA A 151 6.33 -49.79 55.90
CA ALA A 151 5.02 -49.84 56.56
C ALA A 151 3.85 -49.68 55.58
N SER A 152 3.95 -48.69 54.66
CA SER A 152 2.93 -48.43 53.64
C SER A 152 2.80 -49.59 52.67
N ALA A 153 3.90 -50.17 52.24
CA ALA A 153 3.89 -51.31 51.34
C ALA A 153 3.33 -52.57 52.04
N ASN A 154 3.76 -52.86 53.29
CA ASN A 154 3.24 -53.98 54.04
C ASN A 154 1.74 -53.89 54.36
N GLN A 155 1.19 -52.69 54.50
CA GLN A 155 -0.25 -52.47 54.63
C GLN A 155 -1.04 -52.95 53.39
N VAL A 156 -0.50 -52.90 52.22
CA VAL A 156 -1.12 -53.26 50.94
C VAL A 156 -0.77 -54.70 50.57
N LEU A 157 0.48 -55.08 50.68
CA LEU A 157 1.00 -56.38 50.25
C LEU A 157 0.79 -57.51 51.28
N GLY A 158 0.55 -57.12 52.54
CA GLY A 158 0.45 -58.03 53.68
C GLY A 158 1.61 -57.83 54.65
N GLU A 159 1.33 -58.08 55.94
CA GLU A 159 2.29 -57.93 57.05
C GLU A 159 3.53 -58.80 56.82
N GLY A 160 4.71 -58.18 56.88
CA GLY A 160 5.99 -58.87 56.74
C GLY A 160 6.38 -59.23 55.32
N SER A 161 5.66 -58.67 54.24
CA SER A 161 6.02 -58.83 52.87
C SER A 161 7.32 -58.11 52.56
N ILE A 162 7.56 -56.96 53.16
CA ILE A 162 8.79 -56.16 53.05
C ILE A 162 9.49 -56.29 54.43
N GLN A 163 10.73 -56.82 54.44
CA GLN A 163 11.53 -57.03 55.64
C GLN A 163 12.95 -56.48 55.45
N GLU A 164 13.53 -55.85 56.45
CA GLU A 164 14.94 -55.34 56.39
C GLU A 164 15.20 -54.47 55.17
N LEU A 165 14.22 -53.60 54.80
CA LEU A 165 14.30 -52.74 53.63
C LEU A 165 15.46 -51.79 53.70
N THR A 166 16.27 -51.71 52.66
CA THR A 166 17.38 -50.78 52.52
C THR A 166 17.02 -49.59 51.66
N GLN A 167 17.75 -48.48 51.81
CA GLN A 167 17.61 -47.33 50.96
C GLN A 167 17.82 -47.64 49.50
N GLY A 168 18.84 -48.47 49.20
CA GLY A 168 19.15 -48.84 47.85
C GLY A 168 18.04 -49.60 47.13
N GLU A 169 17.36 -50.54 47.87
CA GLU A 169 16.22 -51.27 47.32
C GLU A 169 15.04 -50.37 47.01
N VAL A 170 14.76 -49.37 47.89
CA VAL A 170 13.69 -48.42 47.60
C VAL A 170 14.01 -47.56 46.38
N ILE A 171 15.27 -47.04 46.30
CA ILE A 171 15.69 -46.26 45.15
C ILE A 171 15.53 -47.05 43.85
N SER A 172 16.00 -48.27 43.84
CA SER A 172 15.93 -49.17 42.68
C SER A 172 14.49 -49.43 42.23
N ALA A 173 13.63 -49.78 43.18
CA ALA A 173 12.21 -50.08 42.92
C ALA A 173 11.47 -48.80 42.42
N THR A 174 11.77 -47.67 43.01
CA THR A 174 11.18 -46.35 42.61
C THR A 174 11.57 -45.99 41.19
N GLN A 175 12.87 -46.03 40.89
CA GLN A 175 13.36 -45.67 39.57
C GLN A 175 12.82 -46.60 38.44
N GLN A 176 12.75 -47.91 38.76
CA GLN A 176 12.19 -48.87 37.81
C GLN A 176 10.70 -48.61 37.55
N ALA A 177 9.93 -48.31 38.56
CA ALA A 177 8.52 -47.94 38.43
C ALA A 177 8.34 -46.64 37.60
N ILE A 178 9.19 -45.63 37.80
CA ILE A 178 9.19 -44.40 37.04
C ILE A 178 9.42 -44.70 35.54
N TRP A 179 10.44 -45.46 35.19
CA TRP A 179 10.75 -45.77 33.77
C TRP A 179 9.61 -46.52 33.10
N GLU A 180 8.99 -47.50 33.76
CA GLU A 180 7.83 -48.19 33.19
C GLU A 180 6.64 -47.24 33.00
N ILE A 181 6.40 -46.32 33.97
CA ILE A 181 5.32 -45.35 33.85
C ILE A 181 5.57 -44.38 32.70
N THR A 182 6.81 -43.97 32.42
CA THR A 182 7.17 -42.97 31.39
C THR A 182 7.34 -43.60 30.02
N HIS A 183 7.82 -44.85 29.92
CA HIS A 183 8.17 -45.51 28.65
C HIS A 183 7.31 -46.73 28.31
N GLY A 184 6.44 -47.14 29.26
CA GLY A 184 5.54 -48.29 29.08
C GLY A 184 6.27 -49.62 29.04
N GLU A 185 5.71 -50.56 28.26
CA GLU A 185 6.13 -51.99 28.23
C GLU A 185 7.63 -52.21 27.90
N LYS A 186 8.31 -51.23 27.32
CA LYS A 186 9.75 -51.33 27.02
C LYS A 186 10.62 -51.59 28.26
N TYR A 187 10.16 -51.07 29.42
CA TYR A 187 10.87 -51.15 30.68
C TYR A 187 10.18 -52.01 31.75
N THR A 188 9.17 -52.79 31.34
CA THR A 188 8.54 -53.75 32.24
C THR A 188 9.53 -54.86 32.61
N VAL A 189 9.68 -55.13 33.89
CA VAL A 189 10.58 -56.19 34.37
C VAL A 189 9.88 -57.57 34.18
N ASN A 190 10.59 -58.48 33.52
CA ASN A 190 10.12 -59.86 33.33
C ASN A 190 10.69 -60.81 34.41
N ASP A 191 10.14 -62.03 34.55
CA ASP A 191 10.35 -63.02 35.59
C ASP A 191 11.78 -63.57 35.77
N ASN A 192 12.81 -63.01 35.18
CA ASN A 192 14.20 -63.42 35.24
C ASN A 192 15.14 -62.33 35.75
N TYR A 193 14.81 -61.77 36.84
CA TYR A 193 15.61 -60.72 37.50
C TYR A 193 16.42 -61.22 38.70
N VAL A 194 17.68 -60.78 38.84
CA VAL A 194 18.56 -61.13 39.93
C VAL A 194 19.03 -59.89 40.65
N SER A 195 18.71 -59.74 41.95
CA SER A 195 19.28 -58.66 42.77
C SER A 195 20.68 -59.05 43.21
N ILE A 196 21.65 -58.17 42.95
CA ILE A 196 23.05 -58.53 43.15
C ILE A 196 23.69 -57.91 44.35
N ARG A 197 23.30 -56.68 44.80
CA ARG A 197 23.84 -56.06 45.99
C ARG A 197 22.96 -55.00 46.58
N ASN A 198 22.93 -54.93 47.91
CA ASN A 198 22.45 -53.77 48.64
C ASN A 198 23.52 -52.69 48.67
N ALA A 199 23.17 -51.48 48.29
CA ALA A 199 24.07 -50.32 48.24
C ALA A 199 24.57 -49.87 49.63
N SER A 200 24.09 -50.47 50.72
CA SER A 200 24.50 -50.14 52.07
C SER A 200 25.96 -50.47 52.42
N GLY A 201 26.74 -50.83 51.51
CA GLY A 201 28.19 -51.07 51.65
C GLY A 201 28.97 -50.49 50.48
N TYR A 202 28.41 -49.57 49.71
CA TYR A 202 29.08 -48.96 48.58
C TYR A 202 30.18 -48.05 49.09
N ASP A 203 31.42 -48.40 48.86
CA ASP A 203 32.49 -47.46 49.03
C ASP A 203 32.57 -46.59 47.76
N ARG A 204 32.31 -45.33 47.94
CA ARG A 204 32.23 -44.29 46.89
C ARG A 204 33.52 -44.25 46.04
N ASP A 205 34.67 -44.55 46.64
CA ASP A 205 35.99 -44.52 46.00
C ASP A 205 36.28 -45.80 45.18
N GLN A 206 35.37 -46.79 45.21
CA GLN A 206 35.56 -48.07 44.59
C GLN A 206 34.45 -48.52 43.66
N PHE A 207 33.77 -47.54 42.97
CA PHE A 207 32.83 -47.89 41.89
C PHE A 207 33.52 -48.56 40.73
N VAL A 208 33.77 -49.79 40.83
CA VAL A 208 34.18 -50.67 39.77
C VAL A 208 32.96 -51.53 39.43
N TYR A 209 32.45 -51.44 38.18
CA TYR A 209 31.54 -52.46 37.68
C TYR A 209 32.21 -53.81 37.99
N PRO A 210 31.49 -54.73 38.67
CA PRO A 210 32.08 -56.01 39.03
C PRO A 210 32.52 -56.71 37.76
N GLU A 211 33.87 -56.88 37.59
CA GLU A 211 34.43 -57.64 36.46
C GLU A 211 34.05 -59.10 36.53
N SER A 212 33.48 -59.57 37.62
CA SER A 212 32.94 -60.93 37.75
C SER A 212 31.65 -60.97 38.57
N LEU A 213 30.67 -61.68 38.07
CA LEU A 213 29.39 -61.95 38.68
C LEU A 213 29.43 -62.85 39.91
N ASP A 214 30.65 -63.30 40.33
CA ASP A 214 30.86 -64.27 41.45
C ASP A 214 30.48 -63.72 42.83
N ALA A 215 30.14 -62.45 42.96
CA ALA A 215 29.70 -61.83 44.19
C ALA A 215 28.18 -61.58 44.24
N CYS A 216 27.45 -62.01 43.25
CA CYS A 216 26.02 -61.83 43.10
C CYS A 216 25.23 -62.93 43.83
N VAL A 217 24.25 -62.54 44.58
CA VAL A 217 23.34 -63.56 45.18
C VAL A 217 22.28 -63.84 44.10
N GLU A 218 22.34 -65.02 43.49
CA GLU A 218 21.32 -65.50 42.59
C GLU A 218 20.00 -65.73 43.43
N GLY A 219 18.94 -65.03 43.02
CA GLY A 219 17.56 -65.18 43.49
C GLY A 219 16.59 -64.77 42.41
N GLU A 220 15.39 -65.33 42.45
CA GLU A 220 14.32 -64.84 41.51
C GLU A 220 13.89 -63.45 41.98
N PHE A 221 13.69 -62.53 41.02
CA PHE A 221 13.25 -61.11 41.27
C PHE A 221 11.95 -61.08 42.07
N THR A 222 11.04 -62.04 41.88
CA THR A 222 9.76 -62.21 42.54
C THR A 222 9.82 -62.38 44.06
N GLU A 223 11.01 -62.67 44.59
CA GLU A 223 11.18 -62.84 46.04
C GLU A 223 11.88 -61.67 46.70
N THR A 224 12.30 -60.65 45.93
CA THR A 224 13.08 -59.51 46.46
C THR A 224 12.18 -58.38 46.93
N ASN A 225 12.70 -57.56 47.87
CA ASN A 225 12.06 -56.29 48.26
C ASN A 225 11.93 -55.34 47.05
N ILE A 226 12.88 -55.35 46.13
CA ILE A 226 12.85 -54.46 44.93
C ILE A 226 11.62 -54.81 44.07
N GLU A 227 11.38 -56.08 43.77
CA GLU A 227 10.25 -56.53 43.00
C GLU A 227 8.91 -56.19 43.67
N ARG A 228 8.80 -56.53 44.97
CA ARG A 228 7.59 -56.29 45.76
C ARG A 228 7.24 -54.80 45.85
N LEU A 229 8.25 -53.94 46.05
CA LEU A 229 8.09 -52.48 46.05
C LEU A 229 7.79 -51.92 44.65
N TYR A 230 8.47 -52.43 43.63
CA TYR A 230 8.19 -52.04 42.25
C TYR A 230 6.71 -52.36 41.89
N GLN A 231 6.24 -53.56 42.22
CA GLN A 231 4.82 -53.90 42.00
C GLN A 231 3.88 -53.07 42.89
N TYR A 232 4.27 -52.76 44.12
CA TYR A 232 3.52 -51.86 44.97
C TYR A 232 3.38 -50.46 44.34
N PHE A 233 4.47 -49.86 43.85
CA PHE A 233 4.48 -48.54 43.26
C PHE A 233 3.65 -48.51 41.98
N LEU A 234 3.74 -49.49 41.14
CA LEU A 234 2.94 -49.58 39.87
C LEU A 234 1.44 -49.68 40.13
N ASN A 235 1.04 -50.30 41.27
CA ASN A 235 -0.36 -50.51 41.61
C ASN A 235 -0.92 -49.40 42.53
N LEU A 236 -0.14 -48.38 42.86
CA LEU A 236 -0.63 -47.22 43.55
C LEU A 236 -1.72 -46.50 42.77
N PRO A 237 -2.82 -46.06 43.41
CA PRO A 237 -3.81 -45.23 42.76
C PRO A 237 -3.17 -43.91 42.37
N GLY A 238 -3.39 -43.49 41.14
CA GLY A 238 -2.91 -42.19 40.67
C GLY A 238 -3.43 -41.03 41.56
N GLN A 239 -2.57 -40.06 41.82
CA GLN A 239 -2.91 -38.92 42.65
C GLN A 239 -3.04 -37.66 41.81
N ALA A 240 -4.06 -36.86 42.11
CA ALA A 240 -4.26 -35.55 41.54
C ALA A 240 -3.24 -34.54 42.13
N PRO A 241 -2.97 -33.44 41.43
CA PRO A 241 -2.18 -32.34 41.96
C PRO A 241 -2.73 -31.88 43.31
N LYS A 242 -1.85 -31.49 44.23
CA LYS A 242 -2.27 -30.85 45.46
C LYS A 242 -2.87 -29.49 45.18
N ALA A 243 -3.80 -29.02 46.03
CA ALA A 243 -4.46 -27.73 45.81
C ALA A 243 -3.52 -26.53 45.86
N ASP A 244 -2.37 -26.69 46.47
CA ASP A 244 -1.27 -25.72 46.55
C ASP A 244 -0.07 -26.08 45.66
N ALA A 245 -0.30 -26.95 44.67
CA ALA A 245 0.73 -27.28 43.71
C ALA A 245 1.07 -26.05 42.89
N VAL A 246 2.36 -25.81 42.72
CA VAL A 246 2.86 -24.62 42.02
C VAL A 246 2.82 -24.84 40.52
N SER A 247 2.31 -23.84 39.81
CA SER A 247 2.29 -23.79 38.33
C SER A 247 3.58 -23.28 37.75
N GLU A 248 3.91 -23.72 36.57
CA GLU A 248 4.82 -22.98 35.69
C GLU A 248 4.16 -21.68 35.29
N TYR A 249 4.84 -20.58 35.44
CA TYR A 249 4.38 -19.27 34.98
C TYR A 249 4.97 -19.00 33.61
N SER A 250 4.12 -19.01 32.60
CA SER A 250 4.50 -18.68 31.22
C SER A 250 3.51 -17.72 30.60
N PHE A 251 4.01 -16.95 29.66
CA PHE A 251 3.17 -16.12 28.80
C PHE A 251 2.82 -16.90 27.54
N LYS A 252 1.52 -16.93 27.22
CA LYS A 252 1.00 -17.46 25.94
C LYS A 252 0.24 -16.37 25.19
N ASP A 253 0.03 -16.58 23.91
CA ASP A 253 -0.76 -15.69 23.04
C ASP A 253 -0.38 -14.20 23.18
N VAL A 254 0.92 -13.95 23.26
CA VAL A 254 1.43 -12.59 23.42
C VAL A 254 1.28 -11.84 22.11
N MET A 255 0.48 -10.77 22.13
CA MET A 255 0.21 -9.94 20.97
C MET A 255 0.56 -8.49 21.26
N TYR A 256 1.08 -7.82 20.25
CA TYR A 256 1.39 -6.40 20.24
C TYR A 256 0.38 -5.62 19.42
N SER A 257 -0.06 -4.49 19.88
CA SER A 257 -0.81 -3.53 19.07
C SER A 257 -0.40 -2.10 19.40
N ALA A 258 -0.42 -1.22 18.38
CA ALA A 258 -0.13 0.19 18.55
C ALA A 258 -1.09 1.03 17.71
N VAL A 259 -1.73 2.00 18.34
CA VAL A 259 -2.66 2.93 17.70
C VAL A 259 -2.03 4.32 17.72
N LYS A 260 -1.96 4.97 16.56
CA LYS A 260 -1.53 6.37 16.45
C LYS A 260 -2.68 7.29 16.83
N GLU A 261 -2.45 8.16 17.78
CA GLU A 261 -3.42 9.13 18.28
C GLU A 261 -3.43 10.41 17.43
N ALA A 262 -4.47 11.23 17.62
CA ALA A 262 -4.63 12.50 16.88
C ALA A 262 -3.51 13.53 17.14
N ASP A 263 -2.83 13.44 18.27
CA ASP A 263 -1.69 14.27 18.65
C ASP A 263 -0.33 13.74 18.12
N SER A 264 -0.36 12.74 17.26
CA SER A 264 0.81 12.05 16.70
C SER A 264 1.58 11.15 17.66
N THR A 265 1.13 10.96 18.87
CA THR A 265 1.67 9.96 19.80
C THR A 265 1.09 8.57 19.53
N TYR A 266 1.61 7.54 20.22
CA TYR A 266 1.11 6.18 20.12
C TYR A 266 0.55 5.72 21.47
N THR A 267 -0.55 4.97 21.37
CA THR A 267 -1.04 4.11 22.46
C THR A 267 -0.62 2.69 22.11
N VAL A 268 0.28 2.11 22.93
CA VAL A 268 0.80 0.75 22.76
C VAL A 268 0.13 -0.17 23.76
N THR A 269 -0.34 -1.33 23.29
CA THR A 269 -0.97 -2.36 24.13
C THR A 269 -0.32 -3.71 23.88
N ALA A 270 0.15 -4.36 24.94
CA ALA A 270 0.52 -5.77 24.94
C ALA A 270 -0.61 -6.59 25.56
N SER A 271 -1.13 -7.56 24.82
CA SER A 271 -2.08 -8.55 25.30
C SER A 271 -1.36 -9.87 25.51
N TYR A 272 -1.74 -10.60 26.53
CA TYR A 272 -1.09 -11.85 26.90
C TYR A 272 -2.07 -12.77 27.63
N VAL A 273 -1.74 -14.05 27.70
CA VAL A 273 -2.41 -15.03 28.55
C VAL A 273 -1.38 -15.59 29.51
N ILE A 274 -1.65 -15.52 30.80
CA ILE A 274 -0.87 -16.21 31.81
C ILE A 274 -1.56 -17.53 32.11
N ASP A 275 -0.88 -18.62 31.72
CA ASP A 275 -1.34 -19.98 31.93
C ASP A 275 -0.69 -20.52 33.21
N ALA A 276 -1.32 -20.21 34.34
CA ALA A 276 -0.86 -20.63 35.65
C ALA A 276 -1.99 -20.67 36.67
N VAL A 277 -1.85 -21.51 37.68
CA VAL A 277 -2.65 -21.46 38.91
C VAL A 277 -1.90 -20.64 39.94
N ILE A 278 -2.47 -19.51 40.33
CA ILE A 278 -1.86 -18.63 41.35
C ILE A 278 -2.33 -19.14 42.72
N GLY A 279 -1.38 -19.58 43.55
CA GLY A 279 -1.65 -20.01 44.91
C GLY A 279 -1.99 -18.82 45.82
N GLU A 280 -2.81 -19.06 46.87
CA GLU A 280 -3.19 -18.01 47.83
C GLU A 280 -1.98 -17.42 48.61
N LYS A 281 -0.86 -18.12 48.64
CA LYS A 281 0.37 -17.70 49.31
C LYS A 281 1.42 -17.13 48.37
N ASP A 282 1.14 -17.12 47.07
CA ASP A 282 2.10 -16.61 46.13
C ASP A 282 2.21 -15.09 46.22
N ASN A 283 3.44 -14.62 46.30
CA ASN A 283 3.76 -13.18 46.29
C ASN A 283 4.40 -12.81 44.96
N LEU A 284 3.55 -12.68 43.93
CA LEU A 284 3.97 -12.46 42.54
C LEU A 284 3.48 -11.13 42.02
N SER A 285 4.25 -10.52 41.18
CA SER A 285 3.93 -9.27 40.49
C SER A 285 4.20 -9.38 38.97
N LEU A 286 3.40 -8.66 38.19
CA LEU A 286 3.65 -8.44 36.77
C LEU A 286 4.22 -7.02 36.59
N THR A 287 5.44 -6.93 36.10
CA THR A 287 6.05 -5.67 35.68
C THR A 287 6.03 -5.60 34.18
N ALA A 288 5.53 -4.48 33.64
CA ALA A 288 5.55 -4.18 32.22
C ALA A 288 6.43 -2.94 31.97
N VAL A 289 7.32 -3.02 30.99
CA VAL A 289 8.25 -1.95 30.63
C VAL A 289 8.07 -1.64 29.14
N CYS A 290 7.89 -0.35 28.84
CA CYS A 290 7.83 0.16 27.47
C CYS A 290 8.70 1.43 27.40
N GLY A 291 9.90 1.33 26.85
CA GLY A 291 10.90 2.39 26.90
C GLY A 291 11.27 2.76 28.34
N GLU A 292 11.07 4.01 28.71
CA GLU A 292 11.30 4.48 30.09
C GLU A 292 10.08 4.29 31.02
N GLU A 293 8.92 3.93 30.47
CA GLU A 293 7.68 3.77 31.24
C GLU A 293 7.61 2.38 31.87
N ILE A 294 7.32 2.34 33.17
CA ILE A 294 7.20 1.11 33.96
C ILE A 294 5.84 1.07 34.64
N GLN A 295 5.13 -0.04 34.45
CA GLN A 295 3.87 -0.33 35.11
C GLN A 295 4.03 -1.60 35.98
N GLN A 296 3.56 -1.56 37.22
CA GLN A 296 3.45 -2.74 38.08
C GLN A 296 1.98 -3.08 38.30
N ASN A 297 1.61 -4.30 37.98
CA ASN A 297 0.25 -4.79 38.03
C ASN A 297 0.19 -6.01 38.98
N ALA A 298 -0.94 -6.21 39.62
CA ALA A 298 -1.22 -7.47 40.29
C ALA A 298 -1.27 -8.61 39.27
N LEU A 299 -0.60 -9.72 39.57
CA LEU A 299 -0.65 -10.89 38.73
C LEU A 299 -2.04 -11.53 38.80
N ALA A 300 -2.62 -11.89 37.67
CA ALA A 300 -3.84 -12.65 37.54
C ALA A 300 -3.68 -13.70 36.47
N ALA A 301 -4.15 -14.92 36.69
CA ALA A 301 -4.19 -15.96 35.68
C ALA A 301 -5.20 -15.60 34.57
N GLY A 302 -4.96 -16.10 33.35
CA GLY A 302 -5.80 -15.87 32.22
C GLY A 302 -5.37 -14.66 31.37
N ALA A 303 -6.30 -14.16 30.56
CA ALA A 303 -6.02 -13.07 29.63
C ALA A 303 -5.84 -11.73 30.35
N GLY A 304 -4.79 -11.01 29.98
CA GLY A 304 -4.49 -9.67 30.49
C GLY A 304 -4.02 -8.73 29.39
N THR A 305 -4.03 -7.44 29.73
CA THR A 305 -3.51 -6.39 28.84
C THR A 305 -2.79 -5.32 29.66
N VAL A 306 -1.70 -4.78 29.11
CA VAL A 306 -1.06 -3.55 29.59
C VAL A 306 -1.03 -2.54 28.49
N THR A 307 -1.29 -1.27 28.83
CA THR A 307 -1.40 -0.19 27.85
C THR A 307 -0.56 1.00 28.27
N PHE A 308 0.29 1.47 27.38
CA PHE A 308 1.11 2.67 27.51
C PHE A 308 0.60 3.72 26.54
N LYS A 309 0.52 4.98 26.96
CA LYS A 309 -0.03 6.09 26.18
C LYS A 309 0.95 7.24 26.08
N GLY A 310 0.83 8.02 24.99
CA GLY A 310 1.63 9.22 24.78
C GLY A 310 3.06 8.94 24.35
N LEU A 311 3.33 7.76 23.80
CA LEU A 311 4.67 7.38 23.33
C LEU A 311 4.99 8.09 22.01
N ALA A 312 6.20 8.60 21.85
CA ALA A 312 6.64 9.26 20.63
C ALA A 312 6.73 8.29 19.45
N GLU A 313 7.03 7.03 19.71
CA GLU A 313 7.19 5.97 18.72
C GLU A 313 6.65 4.63 19.24
N LYS A 314 6.56 3.64 18.35
CA LYS A 314 6.21 2.27 18.71
C LYS A 314 7.42 1.62 19.37
N GLN A 315 7.27 1.19 20.62
CA GLN A 315 8.30 0.52 21.39
C GLN A 315 7.83 -0.86 21.82
N ALA A 316 8.77 -1.80 21.98
CA ALA A 316 8.49 -3.12 22.51
C ALA A 316 8.03 -3.03 23.98
N VAL A 317 7.19 -3.97 24.37
CA VAL A 317 6.71 -4.10 25.75
C VAL A 317 7.29 -5.37 26.34
N THR A 318 8.17 -5.23 27.32
CA THR A 318 8.69 -6.36 28.09
C THR A 318 7.80 -6.61 29.29
N LEU A 319 7.26 -7.82 29.38
CA LEU A 319 6.44 -8.30 30.48
C LEU A 319 7.28 -9.24 31.34
N THR A 320 7.35 -8.99 32.64
CA THR A 320 8.11 -9.80 33.60
C THR A 320 7.22 -10.20 34.76
N ILE A 321 7.09 -11.50 34.99
CA ILE A 321 6.53 -12.05 36.19
C ILE A 321 7.70 -12.28 37.16
N SER A 322 7.61 -11.77 38.38
CA SER A 322 8.64 -11.97 39.41
C SER A 322 8.01 -12.01 40.78
N GLY A 323 8.70 -12.66 41.70
CA GLY A 323 8.29 -12.81 43.07
C GLY A 323 8.57 -14.21 43.59
N THR A 324 7.81 -14.69 44.52
CA THR A 324 7.94 -16.02 45.13
C THR A 324 6.63 -16.78 45.03
N GLN A 325 6.71 -18.09 44.82
CA GLN A 325 5.58 -19.02 44.91
C GLN A 325 5.81 -20.06 46.00
N THR A 326 4.75 -20.40 46.69
CA THR A 326 4.76 -21.40 47.75
C THR A 326 3.90 -22.58 47.32
N GLY A 327 4.47 -23.76 47.28
CA GLY A 327 3.72 -24.96 46.93
C GLY A 327 4.53 -26.21 47.27
N ALA A 328 3.83 -27.28 47.55
CA ALA A 328 4.44 -28.54 47.91
C ALA A 328 3.81 -29.65 47.06
N ASP A 329 4.47 -30.06 45.98
CA ASP A 329 4.01 -31.15 45.15
C ASP A 329 5.20 -31.85 44.44
N VAL A 330 4.90 -32.80 43.61
CA VAL A 330 5.84 -33.49 42.74
C VAL A 330 5.90 -32.74 41.40
N TYR A 331 7.09 -32.36 41.02
CA TYR A 331 7.38 -31.60 39.79
C TYR A 331 8.26 -32.37 38.85
N LEU A 332 8.15 -32.04 37.57
CA LEU A 332 9.09 -32.42 36.57
C LEU A 332 10.17 -31.30 36.45
N PHE A 333 11.41 -31.72 36.26
CA PHE A 333 12.56 -30.85 36.02
C PHE A 333 13.04 -31.10 34.59
N ASP A 334 12.58 -30.24 33.71
CA ASP A 334 12.82 -30.36 32.26
C ASP A 334 14.18 -29.75 31.90
N ALA A 335 15.03 -30.57 31.27
CA ALA A 335 16.36 -30.16 30.86
C ALA A 335 16.28 -29.12 29.75
N GLN A 336 17.01 -28.04 29.90
CA GLN A 336 17.17 -26.95 28.93
C GLN A 336 18.61 -26.92 28.41
N GLY A 337 18.82 -26.29 27.24
CA GLY A 337 20.12 -26.32 26.57
C GLY A 337 20.20 -27.47 25.57
N ASP A 338 21.31 -28.20 25.57
CA ASP A 338 21.45 -29.39 24.71
C ASP A 338 20.68 -30.58 25.29
N ARG A 339 19.41 -30.70 24.93
CA ARG A 339 18.52 -31.77 25.42
C ARG A 339 18.95 -33.18 25.01
N THR A 340 19.85 -33.33 24.06
CA THR A 340 20.40 -34.63 23.65
C THR A 340 21.45 -35.14 24.66
N ALA A 341 21.91 -34.28 25.56
CA ALA A 341 22.96 -34.54 26.50
C ALA A 341 22.46 -34.71 27.94
N SER A 342 21.17 -34.56 28.25
CA SER A 342 20.65 -34.76 29.59
C SER A 342 19.16 -35.10 29.59
N GLN A 343 18.79 -35.93 30.57
CA GLN A 343 17.43 -36.42 30.75
C GLN A 343 16.60 -35.50 31.68
N THR A 344 15.30 -35.54 31.52
CA THR A 344 14.35 -34.89 32.43
C THR A 344 14.27 -35.68 33.76
N MET A 345 14.01 -35.01 34.86
CA MET A 345 13.94 -35.59 36.20
C MET A 345 12.61 -35.31 36.90
N VAL A 346 12.24 -36.11 37.85
CA VAL A 346 11.04 -35.96 38.69
C VAL A 346 11.42 -35.99 40.17
N GLY A 347 10.84 -35.07 40.94
CA GLY A 347 11.10 -34.99 42.41
C GLY A 347 10.04 -34.19 43.11
N TYR A 348 10.04 -34.32 44.46
CA TYR A 348 9.17 -33.54 45.33
C TYR A 348 9.87 -32.24 45.79
N ASP A 349 9.15 -31.14 45.65
CA ASP A 349 9.61 -29.84 46.13
C ASP A 349 8.54 -29.19 47.01
N SER A 350 8.94 -28.62 48.17
CA SER A 350 8.02 -28.01 49.13
C SER A 350 8.42 -26.62 49.62
N THR A 351 9.39 -26.02 48.95
CA THR A 351 9.94 -24.75 49.38
C THR A 351 9.36 -23.54 48.60
N GLU A 352 9.40 -22.40 49.26
CA GLU A 352 9.18 -21.13 48.62
C GLU A 352 10.29 -20.87 47.58
N LEU A 353 9.91 -20.70 46.37
CA LEU A 353 10.84 -20.52 45.27
C LEU A 353 10.59 -19.20 44.58
N PRO A 354 11.65 -18.49 44.16
CA PRO A 354 11.50 -17.36 43.31
C PRO A 354 11.00 -17.80 41.92
N VAL A 355 10.09 -17.00 41.38
CA VAL A 355 9.54 -17.15 40.06
C VAL A 355 10.05 -16.01 39.19
N PHE A 356 10.51 -16.36 38.01
CA PHE A 356 10.85 -15.41 36.98
C PHE A 356 10.39 -15.95 35.64
N ALA A 357 9.52 -15.18 34.97
CA ALA A 357 9.16 -15.42 33.58
C ALA A 357 9.16 -14.07 32.85
N GLN A 358 9.73 -14.04 31.66
CA GLN A 358 9.82 -12.82 30.88
C GLN A 358 9.47 -13.10 29.42
N VAL A 359 8.76 -12.15 28.82
CA VAL A 359 8.48 -12.14 27.38
C VAL A 359 8.47 -10.71 26.90
N THR A 360 8.85 -10.51 25.65
CA THR A 360 8.75 -9.20 24.99
C THR A 360 7.74 -9.28 23.86
N ALA A 361 6.72 -8.41 23.95
CA ALA A 361 5.81 -8.15 22.86
C ALA A 361 6.43 -7.09 21.95
N GLU A 362 6.81 -7.47 20.78
CA GLU A 362 7.48 -6.58 19.84
C GLU A 362 6.50 -6.09 18.77
N PRO A 363 6.64 -4.82 18.32
CA PRO A 363 5.95 -4.36 17.15
C PRO A 363 6.33 -5.20 15.94
N ASP A 364 5.37 -5.39 15.06
CA ASP A 364 5.71 -5.94 13.74
C ASP A 364 6.77 -5.07 13.07
N ARG A 365 7.76 -5.72 12.51
CA ARG A 365 8.78 -5.06 11.69
C ARG A 365 8.15 -4.65 10.37
N MET A 366 8.09 -3.35 10.17
CA MET A 366 7.45 -2.75 9.00
C MET A 366 8.48 -1.99 8.18
N ILE A 367 8.45 -2.19 6.87
CA ILE A 367 9.00 -1.22 5.93
C ILE A 367 7.85 -0.38 5.38
N SER A 368 7.98 0.92 5.44
CA SER A 368 7.01 1.87 4.90
C SER A 368 7.72 2.87 4.00
N ILE A 369 7.09 3.22 2.89
CA ILE A 369 7.61 4.19 1.94
C ILE A 369 6.59 5.31 1.83
N TYR A 370 7.04 6.54 1.95
CA TYR A 370 6.27 7.75 1.72
C TYR A 370 6.90 8.51 0.55
N LYS A 371 6.39 8.30 -0.63
CA LYS A 371 6.94 8.82 -1.88
C LYS A 371 6.33 10.16 -2.23
N THR A 372 7.19 11.17 -2.45
CA THR A 372 6.74 12.53 -2.79
C THR A 372 7.58 13.13 -3.92
N THR A 373 7.07 14.26 -4.47
CA THR A 373 7.87 15.11 -5.36
C THR A 373 9.03 15.77 -4.61
N ASN A 374 10.04 16.22 -5.38
CA ASN A 374 11.22 16.91 -4.86
C ASN A 374 11.00 18.43 -4.65
N GLU A 375 9.80 18.93 -4.87
CA GLU A 375 9.46 20.35 -4.70
C GLU A 375 9.57 20.75 -3.21
N GLU A 376 10.22 21.87 -2.92
CA GLU A 376 10.47 22.30 -1.53
C GLU A 376 9.21 22.87 -0.85
N GLU A 377 8.37 23.60 -1.60
CA GLU A 377 7.22 24.33 -1.06
C GLU A 377 5.90 23.53 -1.09
N SER A 378 5.79 22.56 -2.00
CA SER A 378 4.55 21.77 -2.14
C SER A 378 4.84 20.32 -2.48
N LYS A 379 5.25 19.53 -1.51
CA LYS A 379 5.46 18.10 -1.69
C LYS A 379 4.14 17.41 -2.01
N ARG A 380 4.02 16.88 -3.23
CA ARG A 380 2.85 16.11 -3.66
C ARG A 380 3.15 14.61 -3.55
N PRO A 381 2.21 13.78 -3.07
CA PRO A 381 2.38 12.33 -3.04
C PRO A 381 2.48 11.77 -4.47
N LEU A 382 3.26 10.70 -4.65
CA LEU A 382 3.43 10.01 -5.92
C LEU A 382 2.87 8.60 -5.82
N ALA A 383 1.76 8.35 -6.50
CA ALA A 383 1.15 7.03 -6.61
C ALA A 383 1.86 6.15 -7.67
N ASN A 384 1.59 4.85 -7.62
CA ASN A 384 2.03 3.87 -8.61
C ASN A 384 3.56 3.78 -8.82
N ILE A 385 4.36 4.24 -7.88
CA ILE A 385 5.81 4.02 -7.89
C ILE A 385 6.09 2.66 -7.28
N GLU A 386 6.83 1.83 -8.00
CA GLU A 386 7.19 0.49 -7.57
C GLU A 386 8.61 0.45 -6.99
N PHE A 387 8.75 -0.23 -5.86
CA PHE A 387 10.01 -0.46 -5.18
C PHE A 387 10.20 -1.95 -4.97
N GLU A 388 11.30 -2.49 -5.46
CA GLU A 388 11.74 -3.85 -5.17
C GLU A 388 12.66 -3.85 -3.96
N VAL A 389 12.38 -4.77 -3.01
CA VAL A 389 13.14 -4.90 -1.77
C VAL A 389 13.85 -6.25 -1.78
N TYR A 390 15.16 -6.28 -1.60
CA TYR A 390 15.98 -7.48 -1.64
C TYR A 390 16.72 -7.68 -0.33
N LEU A 391 16.73 -8.90 0.22
CA LEU A 391 17.55 -9.21 1.39
C LEU A 391 19.02 -9.27 0.97
N VAL A 392 19.84 -8.46 1.62
CA VAL A 392 21.30 -8.39 1.41
C VAL A 392 22.04 -9.28 2.38
N ALA A 393 21.74 -9.13 3.68
CA ALA A 393 22.34 -9.91 4.75
C ALA A 393 21.45 -9.93 5.98
N THR A 394 21.45 -11.04 6.72
CA THR A 394 20.80 -11.09 8.02
C THR A 394 21.62 -10.30 9.05
N MET A 395 20.97 -9.83 10.11
CA MET A 395 21.65 -9.14 11.21
C MET A 395 22.73 -10.04 11.83
N ALA A 396 22.50 -11.35 11.91
CA ALA A 396 23.46 -12.33 12.37
C ALA A 396 24.71 -12.41 11.48
N ASP A 397 24.56 -12.37 10.15
CA ASP A 397 25.69 -12.35 9.20
C ASP A 397 26.54 -11.08 9.34
N ILE A 398 25.90 -9.95 9.62
CA ILE A 398 26.59 -8.66 9.83
C ILE A 398 27.32 -8.66 11.17
N THR A 399 26.66 -9.07 12.25
CA THR A 399 27.22 -9.09 13.62
C THR A 399 28.40 -10.05 13.73
N SER A 400 28.35 -11.18 13.04
CA SER A 400 29.47 -12.13 12.96
C SER A 400 30.61 -11.65 12.07
N GLY A 401 30.47 -10.54 11.35
CA GLY A 401 31.45 -10.00 10.42
C GLY A 401 31.57 -10.79 9.11
N LYS A 402 30.65 -11.70 8.84
CA LYS A 402 30.59 -12.49 7.60
C LYS A 402 30.28 -11.61 6.39
N VAL A 403 29.46 -10.57 6.58
CA VAL A 403 29.12 -9.58 5.56
C VAL A 403 29.54 -8.20 6.04
N LYS A 404 30.23 -7.46 5.19
CA LYS A 404 30.57 -6.05 5.40
C LYS A 404 29.89 -5.22 4.32
N LEU A 405 29.12 -4.24 4.71
CA LEU A 405 28.38 -3.37 3.82
C LEU A 405 29.03 -1.98 3.74
N ASN A 406 29.03 -1.41 2.55
CA ASN A 406 29.36 -0.01 2.32
C ASN A 406 28.13 0.87 2.67
N GLN A 407 28.35 2.16 2.84
CA GLN A 407 27.24 3.09 3.06
C GLN A 407 26.28 3.21 1.86
N LYS A 408 26.82 3.05 0.64
CA LYS A 408 26.08 3.08 -0.63
C LYS A 408 26.38 1.79 -1.38
N PRO A 409 25.39 1.13 -2.00
CA PRO A 409 25.64 -0.02 -2.85
C PRO A 409 26.39 0.41 -4.11
N SER A 410 27.38 -0.40 -4.51
CA SER A 410 28.03 -0.28 -5.81
C SER A 410 27.16 -0.88 -6.91
N GLU A 411 27.41 -0.54 -8.18
CA GLU A 411 26.71 -1.14 -9.32
C GLU A 411 26.84 -2.67 -9.35
N GLU A 412 28.00 -3.21 -8.98
CA GLU A 412 28.24 -4.65 -8.89
C GLU A 412 27.40 -5.31 -7.80
N GLU A 413 27.30 -4.66 -6.62
CA GLU A 413 26.47 -5.12 -5.51
C GLU A 413 24.98 -5.07 -5.88
N ILE A 414 24.52 -3.98 -6.50
CA ILE A 414 23.15 -3.86 -7.00
C ILE A 414 22.84 -5.01 -7.96
N ALA A 415 23.68 -5.22 -8.98
CA ALA A 415 23.50 -6.28 -9.96
C ALA A 415 23.49 -7.68 -9.32
N ALA A 416 24.32 -7.90 -8.31
CA ALA A 416 24.40 -9.18 -7.60
C ALA A 416 23.13 -9.47 -6.78
N TYR A 417 22.61 -8.47 -6.04
CA TYR A 417 21.43 -8.65 -5.21
C TYR A 417 20.13 -8.69 -6.02
N THR A 418 20.05 -7.93 -7.12
CA THR A 418 18.86 -7.91 -8.00
C THR A 418 18.81 -9.08 -8.99
N ALA A 419 19.85 -9.93 -9.06
CA ALA A 419 19.82 -11.16 -9.84
C ALA A 419 18.83 -12.20 -9.29
N GLY A 420 18.44 -12.09 -8.02
CA GLY A 420 17.43 -12.92 -7.36
C GLY A 420 16.02 -12.32 -7.46
N ASN A 421 15.06 -13.02 -6.84
CA ASN A 421 13.72 -12.46 -6.67
C ASN A 421 13.70 -11.46 -5.52
N PRO A 422 12.96 -10.35 -5.62
CA PRO A 422 12.75 -9.46 -4.49
C PRO A 422 11.95 -10.17 -3.38
N VAL A 423 12.20 -9.77 -2.15
CA VAL A 423 11.44 -10.17 -0.97
C VAL A 423 9.98 -9.70 -1.13
N VAL A 424 9.82 -8.49 -1.63
CA VAL A 424 8.54 -7.87 -1.95
C VAL A 424 8.73 -6.78 -3.01
N THR A 425 7.71 -6.58 -3.82
CA THR A 425 7.55 -5.38 -4.65
C THR A 425 6.45 -4.52 -4.02
N LEU A 426 6.81 -3.33 -3.57
CA LEU A 426 5.92 -2.36 -2.98
C LEU A 426 5.47 -1.39 -4.06
N LYS A 427 4.18 -1.05 -4.07
CA LYS A 427 3.62 -0.06 -4.98
C LYS A 427 2.90 1.02 -4.18
N THR A 428 3.25 2.28 -4.40
CA THR A 428 2.63 3.39 -3.67
C THR A 428 1.18 3.62 -4.10
N ASP A 429 0.33 3.91 -3.12
CA ASP A 429 -1.08 4.28 -3.30
C ASP A 429 -1.25 5.78 -3.66
N ALA A 430 -2.50 6.23 -3.73
CA ALA A 430 -2.85 7.63 -4.04
C ALA A 430 -2.30 8.65 -3.04
N GLN A 431 -1.95 8.23 -1.83
CA GLN A 431 -1.31 9.04 -0.81
C GLN A 431 0.22 8.97 -0.87
N GLY A 432 0.78 8.31 -1.88
CA GLY A 432 2.21 8.06 -2.02
C GLY A 432 2.75 7.05 -1.01
N PHE A 433 1.88 6.28 -0.37
CA PHE A 433 2.24 5.37 0.71
C PHE A 433 2.24 3.91 0.24
N ALA A 434 3.24 3.17 0.72
CA ALA A 434 3.28 1.71 0.63
C ALA A 434 3.88 1.16 1.91
N SER A 435 3.41 0.01 2.36
CA SER A 435 3.98 -0.66 3.53
C SER A 435 3.92 -2.17 3.41
N TYR A 436 4.80 -2.85 4.14
CA TYR A 436 4.87 -4.29 4.16
C TYR A 436 5.29 -4.79 5.53
N ASN A 437 4.58 -5.80 6.03
CA ASN A 437 4.86 -6.44 7.29
C ASN A 437 5.92 -7.54 7.10
N MET A 438 7.14 -7.27 7.53
CA MET A 438 8.26 -8.20 7.42
C MET A 438 8.11 -9.38 8.39
N THR A 439 7.53 -9.15 9.56
CA THR A 439 7.31 -10.18 10.59
C THR A 439 6.29 -11.21 10.14
N GLU A 440 5.12 -10.76 9.68
CA GLU A 440 4.02 -11.62 9.24
C GLU A 440 4.42 -12.51 8.06
N ASN A 441 5.29 -12.00 7.19
CA ASN A 441 5.77 -12.71 6.01
C ASN A 441 7.07 -13.48 6.24
N GLY A 442 7.52 -13.58 7.50
CA GLY A 442 8.65 -14.45 7.90
C GLY A 442 10.03 -13.98 7.45
N HIS A 443 10.20 -12.70 7.14
CA HIS A 443 11.50 -12.19 6.73
C HIS A 443 12.38 -11.87 7.93
N PRO A 444 13.71 -12.18 7.86
CA PRO A 444 14.60 -12.01 9.00
C PRO A 444 14.96 -10.55 9.28
N ASP A 445 15.47 -10.29 10.47
CA ASP A 445 16.18 -9.06 10.78
C ASP A 445 17.42 -8.96 9.90
N GLY A 446 17.62 -7.81 9.26
CA GLY A 446 18.74 -7.70 8.33
C GLY A 446 18.83 -6.35 7.64
N VAL A 447 19.74 -6.30 6.69
CA VAL A 447 19.86 -5.17 5.76
C VAL A 447 19.27 -5.57 4.42
N TYR A 448 18.49 -4.67 3.87
CA TYR A 448 17.78 -4.82 2.61
C TYR A 448 18.23 -3.75 1.63
N LEU A 449 18.29 -4.11 0.34
CA LEU A 449 18.48 -3.18 -0.76
C LEU A 449 17.09 -2.78 -1.28
N VAL A 450 16.85 -1.48 -1.37
CA VAL A 450 15.62 -0.91 -1.94
C VAL A 450 15.95 -0.31 -3.30
N VAL A 451 15.23 -0.73 -4.33
CA VAL A 451 15.41 -0.30 -5.72
C VAL A 451 14.09 0.23 -6.26
N GLU A 452 14.08 1.48 -6.67
CA GLU A 452 12.94 2.08 -7.36
C GLU A 452 12.92 1.66 -8.83
N LYS A 453 11.76 1.22 -9.32
CA LYS A 453 11.56 0.86 -10.73
C LYS A 453 11.36 2.12 -11.58
N GLU A 454 11.80 2.05 -12.82
CA GLU A 454 11.55 3.11 -13.78
C GLU A 454 10.04 3.36 -13.98
N ASN A 455 9.65 4.64 -13.94
CA ASN A 455 8.30 5.09 -14.24
C ASN A 455 8.40 6.25 -15.24
N PRO A 456 7.71 6.21 -16.39
CA PRO A 456 7.80 7.23 -17.43
C PRO A 456 7.42 8.64 -16.96
N ALA A 457 6.58 8.77 -15.94
CA ALA A 457 6.21 10.06 -15.36
C ALA A 457 7.26 10.63 -14.38
N VAL A 458 8.32 9.89 -14.13
CA VAL A 458 9.45 10.27 -13.25
C VAL A 458 10.67 10.55 -14.11
N VAL A 459 11.26 11.74 -13.93
CA VAL A 459 12.45 12.17 -14.70
C VAL A 459 13.66 11.31 -14.34
N SER A 460 13.82 11.02 -13.04
CA SER A 460 14.86 10.12 -12.56
C SER A 460 14.41 9.39 -11.29
N PRO A 461 14.53 8.06 -11.25
CA PRO A 461 14.28 7.28 -10.03
C PRO A 461 15.32 7.62 -8.95
N VAL A 462 14.99 7.30 -7.70
CA VAL A 462 15.94 7.38 -6.59
C VAL A 462 17.02 6.32 -6.78
N GLU A 463 18.27 6.68 -6.53
CA GLU A 463 19.38 5.71 -6.53
C GLU A 463 19.11 4.59 -5.52
N PRO A 464 19.42 3.33 -5.83
CA PRO A 464 19.29 2.21 -4.89
C PRO A 464 20.04 2.46 -3.60
N PHE A 465 19.45 2.05 -2.46
CA PHE A 465 20.03 2.29 -1.14
C PHE A 465 19.76 1.13 -0.18
N PHE A 466 20.61 1.03 0.86
CA PHE A 466 20.44 0.04 1.92
C PHE A 466 19.56 0.57 3.05
N VAL A 467 18.80 -0.33 3.64
CA VAL A 467 17.99 -0.07 4.84
C VAL A 467 18.09 -1.25 5.81
N ALA A 468 18.31 -0.96 7.09
CA ALA A 468 18.25 -1.97 8.15
C ALA A 468 16.83 -2.09 8.70
N ILE A 469 16.34 -3.31 8.89
CA ILE A 469 15.04 -3.61 9.47
C ILE A 469 15.21 -4.69 10.55
N PRO A 470 14.91 -4.42 11.85
CA PRO A 470 14.52 -3.11 12.36
C PRO A 470 15.63 -2.06 12.21
N GLY A 471 15.24 -0.79 12.13
CA GLY A 471 16.17 0.33 12.15
C GLY A 471 16.66 0.66 13.54
N THR A 472 17.45 1.73 13.65
CA THR A 472 17.83 2.33 14.93
C THR A 472 16.96 3.57 15.16
N ASN A 473 16.47 3.78 16.38
CA ASN A 473 15.72 4.99 16.72
C ASN A 473 16.64 6.23 16.67
N GLU A 474 16.05 7.43 16.64
CA GLU A 474 16.79 8.70 16.50
C GLU A 474 17.83 8.93 17.61
N GLU A 475 17.59 8.38 18.79
CA GLU A 475 18.48 8.52 19.95
C GLU A 475 19.63 7.49 19.95
N GLY A 476 19.59 6.50 19.06
CA GLY A 476 20.60 5.46 18.96
C GLY A 476 20.57 4.44 20.12
N THR A 477 19.49 4.44 20.92
CA THR A 477 19.37 3.66 22.15
C THR A 477 18.49 2.43 22.03
N GLY A 478 17.77 2.28 20.92
CA GLY A 478 16.82 1.18 20.69
C GLY A 478 16.51 0.94 19.21
N HIS A 479 15.62 -0.03 18.98
CA HIS A 479 15.17 -0.39 17.66
C HIS A 479 13.94 0.42 17.23
N SER A 480 13.94 0.87 15.97
CA SER A 480 12.76 1.35 15.28
C SER A 480 12.15 0.20 14.48
N TYR A 481 11.01 -0.30 14.92
CA TYR A 481 10.33 -1.44 14.29
C TYR A 481 9.57 -1.05 13.03
N THR A 482 9.24 0.22 12.86
CA THR A 482 8.68 0.77 11.61
C THR A 482 9.72 1.67 10.98
N VAL A 483 10.33 1.20 9.91
CA VAL A 483 11.29 1.98 9.13
C VAL A 483 10.52 2.67 8.02
N THR A 484 10.38 3.99 8.11
CA THR A 484 9.70 4.82 7.11
C THR A 484 10.73 5.56 6.25
N LEU A 485 10.66 5.32 4.96
CA LEU A 485 11.53 5.90 3.94
C LEU A 485 10.79 7.05 3.25
N HIS A 486 11.49 8.13 2.97
CA HIS A 486 10.95 9.33 2.31
C HIS A 486 11.70 9.63 0.99
N PRO A 487 11.68 8.73 0.01
CA PRO A 487 12.30 8.99 -1.27
C PRO A 487 11.52 10.07 -2.04
N LYS A 488 12.24 10.89 -2.80
CA LYS A 488 11.68 12.01 -3.56
C LYS A 488 12.08 11.90 -5.01
N ASN A 489 11.17 12.24 -5.93
CA ASN A 489 11.44 12.29 -7.36
C ASN A 489 11.12 13.65 -7.97
N THR A 490 11.82 13.96 -9.05
CA THR A 490 11.39 14.97 -9.99
C THR A 490 10.43 14.31 -10.99
N VAL A 491 9.24 14.88 -11.15
CA VAL A 491 8.23 14.40 -12.08
C VAL A 491 8.26 15.20 -13.38
N GLU A 492 7.62 14.69 -14.42
CA GLU A 492 7.44 15.39 -15.68
C GLU A 492 6.73 16.75 -15.50
N VAL A 493 6.96 17.66 -16.41
CA VAL A 493 6.24 18.93 -16.48
C VAL A 493 4.87 18.67 -17.09
N GLY A 494 3.83 19.36 -16.60
CA GLY A 494 2.48 19.25 -17.15
C GLY A 494 2.42 19.71 -18.61
N PRO A 495 1.49 19.15 -19.42
CA PRO A 495 1.31 19.55 -20.81
C PRO A 495 0.78 20.99 -20.92
N GLU A 496 1.28 21.72 -21.89
CA GLU A 496 0.69 23.01 -22.29
C GLU A 496 -0.49 22.76 -23.23
N ILE A 497 -1.47 23.66 -23.18
CA ILE A 497 -2.63 23.66 -24.06
C ILE A 497 -2.73 24.98 -24.78
N ARG A 498 -3.12 24.97 -26.05
CA ARG A 498 -3.32 26.14 -26.94
C ARG A 498 -4.64 25.97 -27.67
N LYS A 499 -5.19 27.06 -28.14
CA LYS A 499 -6.42 27.05 -28.92
C LYS A 499 -6.32 28.01 -30.09
N ASP A 500 -6.85 27.61 -31.20
CA ASP A 500 -6.85 28.39 -32.44
C ASP A 500 -8.25 28.37 -33.09
N VAL A 501 -8.47 29.26 -34.01
CA VAL A 501 -9.67 29.30 -34.83
C VAL A 501 -9.30 29.20 -36.31
N THR A 502 -9.98 28.38 -37.10
CA THR A 502 -9.81 28.15 -38.53
C THR A 502 -8.47 27.50 -38.93
N GLU A 503 -7.35 28.11 -38.60
CA GLU A 503 -6.00 27.58 -38.87
C GLU A 503 -5.14 27.52 -37.58
N ILE A 504 -4.11 26.71 -37.60
CA ILE A 504 -3.14 26.61 -36.51
C ILE A 504 -2.38 27.93 -36.38
N GLU A 505 -2.24 28.43 -35.14
CA GLU A 505 -1.63 29.73 -34.80
C GLU A 505 -2.46 30.94 -35.24
N GLN A 506 -3.76 30.77 -35.43
CA GLN A 506 -4.69 31.87 -35.68
C GLN A 506 -5.52 32.17 -34.45
N ASP A 507 -5.33 33.37 -33.90
CA ASP A 507 -5.95 33.80 -32.64
C ASP A 507 -7.26 34.58 -32.86
N GLU A 508 -7.51 35.08 -34.08
CA GLU A 508 -8.70 35.87 -34.40
C GLU A 508 -9.23 35.55 -35.78
N ASP A 509 -10.55 35.48 -35.91
CA ASP A 509 -11.22 35.36 -37.22
C ASP A 509 -12.64 35.94 -37.16
N THR A 510 -13.28 36.02 -38.33
CA THR A 510 -14.62 36.61 -38.49
C THR A 510 -15.53 35.73 -39.29
N PHE A 511 -16.81 35.67 -38.91
CA PHE A 511 -17.78 34.77 -39.53
C PHE A 511 -19.16 35.46 -39.69
N ASP A 512 -19.88 34.98 -40.69
CA ASP A 512 -21.30 35.28 -40.76
C ASP A 512 -22.04 34.55 -39.62
N VAL A 513 -23.09 35.18 -39.09
CA VAL A 513 -23.93 34.53 -38.08
C VAL A 513 -24.56 33.26 -38.67
N ASN A 514 -24.50 32.15 -37.88
CA ASN A 514 -24.87 30.79 -38.27
C ASN A 514 -23.94 30.14 -39.36
N GLU A 515 -22.81 30.73 -39.68
CA GLU A 515 -21.77 30.08 -40.45
C GLU A 515 -20.97 29.10 -39.61
N HIS A 516 -20.75 27.87 -40.10
CA HIS A 516 -19.91 26.90 -39.45
C HIS A 516 -18.45 27.28 -39.56
N HIS A 517 -17.78 27.32 -38.42
CA HIS A 517 -16.35 27.53 -38.35
C HIS A 517 -15.70 26.55 -37.37
N THR A 518 -14.45 26.20 -37.64
CA THR A 518 -13.72 25.17 -36.88
C THR A 518 -12.82 25.80 -35.85
N TRP A 519 -12.89 25.30 -34.64
CA TRP A 519 -11.95 25.55 -33.59
C TRP A 519 -10.96 24.40 -33.47
N ILE A 520 -9.72 24.69 -33.07
CA ILE A 520 -8.64 23.72 -32.94
C ILE A 520 -8.05 23.87 -31.53
N ILE A 521 -8.18 22.83 -30.71
CA ILE A 521 -7.49 22.77 -29.42
C ILE A 521 -6.24 21.91 -29.61
N ARG A 522 -5.08 22.45 -29.23
CA ARG A 522 -3.79 21.76 -29.31
C ARG A 522 -3.19 21.57 -27.94
N SER A 523 -2.65 20.39 -27.67
CA SER A 523 -2.08 20.07 -26.38
C SER A 523 -0.81 19.24 -26.54
N ASP A 524 0.18 19.54 -25.70
CA ASP A 524 1.43 18.81 -25.63
C ASP A 524 1.19 17.36 -25.17
N ILE A 525 2.02 16.43 -25.66
CA ILE A 525 1.95 15.02 -25.30
C ILE A 525 2.92 14.74 -24.16
N PRO A 526 2.44 14.41 -22.92
CA PRO A 526 3.30 14.07 -21.79
C PRO A 526 4.11 12.80 -22.06
N ALA A 527 5.29 12.70 -21.45
CA ALA A 527 6.16 11.52 -21.60
C ALA A 527 5.47 10.25 -21.10
N GLY A 528 4.70 10.36 -20.03
CA GLY A 528 3.97 9.27 -19.37
C GLY A 528 2.58 8.98 -19.93
N ILE A 529 2.14 9.57 -21.02
CA ILE A 529 0.75 9.51 -21.52
C ILE A 529 0.19 8.08 -21.63
N ALA A 530 1.00 7.09 -22.02
CA ALA A 530 0.54 5.71 -22.17
C ALA A 530 0.05 5.06 -20.87
N ASN A 531 0.51 5.54 -19.72
CA ASN A 531 0.18 5.04 -18.39
C ASN A 531 -0.56 6.08 -17.55
N ALA A 532 -0.99 7.17 -18.14
CA ALA A 532 -1.72 8.21 -17.44
C ALA A 532 -3.06 7.68 -16.88
N VAL A 533 -3.51 8.30 -15.82
CA VAL A 533 -4.79 7.96 -15.17
C VAL A 533 -5.93 8.64 -15.90
N GLU A 534 -5.71 9.90 -16.29
CA GLU A 534 -6.75 10.73 -16.91
C GLU A 534 -6.11 11.74 -17.86
N TYR A 535 -6.81 12.02 -18.96
CA TYR A 535 -6.49 13.09 -19.90
C TYR A 535 -7.80 13.62 -20.49
N GLU A 536 -8.21 14.78 -20.01
CA GLU A 536 -9.48 15.38 -20.35
C GLU A 536 -9.29 16.83 -20.79
N ILE A 537 -10.02 17.21 -21.84
CA ILE A 537 -10.10 18.59 -22.30
C ILE A 537 -11.55 19.02 -22.18
N PHE A 538 -11.74 20.10 -21.51
CA PHE A 538 -13.04 20.74 -21.25
C PHE A 538 -13.08 22.09 -21.94
N ASP A 539 -14.24 22.42 -22.50
CA ASP A 539 -14.51 23.70 -23.13
C ASP A 539 -15.94 24.17 -22.79
N ALA A 540 -16.04 25.40 -22.36
CA ALA A 540 -17.29 26.08 -22.09
C ALA A 540 -17.39 27.28 -23.03
N LEU A 541 -18.23 27.12 -24.07
CA LEU A 541 -18.36 28.10 -25.11
C LEU A 541 -18.96 29.39 -24.56
N ASP A 542 -18.56 30.56 -25.14
CA ASP A 542 -19.27 31.80 -24.87
C ASP A 542 -20.75 31.65 -25.22
N TYR A 543 -21.67 32.32 -24.51
CA TYR A 543 -23.12 32.23 -24.72
C TYR A 543 -23.58 32.66 -26.14
N ARG A 544 -22.72 33.31 -26.90
CA ARG A 544 -22.93 33.75 -28.29
C ARG A 544 -22.44 32.72 -29.31
N LEU A 545 -21.95 31.55 -28.81
CA LEU A 545 -21.52 30.45 -29.65
C LEU A 545 -22.40 29.24 -29.43
N THR A 546 -22.84 28.64 -30.49
CA THR A 546 -23.59 27.37 -30.44
C THR A 546 -22.71 26.24 -30.98
N LEU A 547 -22.50 25.21 -30.15
CA LEU A 547 -21.72 24.03 -30.53
C LEU A 547 -22.40 23.23 -31.66
N LYS A 548 -21.63 22.79 -32.62
CA LYS A 548 -22.05 21.89 -33.69
C LYS A 548 -21.37 20.53 -33.58
N SER A 549 -21.88 19.54 -34.27
CA SER A 549 -21.27 18.20 -34.30
C SER A 549 -20.01 18.20 -35.19
N GLY A 550 -19.09 17.26 -34.95
CA GLY A 550 -17.93 17.11 -35.85
C GLY A 550 -16.60 17.00 -35.12
N PHE A 551 -16.60 16.42 -33.89
CA PHE A 551 -15.37 16.22 -33.15
C PHE A 551 -14.42 15.25 -33.83
N GLU A 552 -13.20 15.66 -34.05
CA GLU A 552 -12.10 14.82 -34.51
C GLU A 552 -10.88 15.01 -33.58
N VAL A 553 -10.31 13.91 -33.10
CA VAL A 553 -9.10 13.93 -32.29
C VAL A 553 -7.96 13.31 -33.11
N LYS A 554 -6.89 14.04 -33.27
CA LYS A 554 -5.76 13.66 -34.13
C LYS A 554 -4.43 13.89 -33.43
N VAL A 555 -3.38 13.23 -33.92
CA VAL A 555 -1.99 13.45 -33.51
C VAL A 555 -1.23 14.04 -34.68
N GLY A 556 -0.58 15.15 -34.45
CA GLY A 556 0.17 15.86 -35.52
C GLY A 556 1.53 16.37 -35.00
N LEU A 557 2.40 16.74 -35.92
CA LEU A 557 3.64 17.43 -35.56
C LEU A 557 3.33 18.87 -35.10
N LYS A 558 3.98 19.33 -34.04
CA LYS A 558 3.81 20.72 -33.52
C LYS A 558 3.98 21.81 -34.59
N ASN A 559 4.86 21.60 -35.53
CA ASN A 559 5.11 22.54 -36.66
C ASN A 559 4.34 22.16 -37.93
N GLY A 560 3.41 21.20 -37.86
CA GLY A 560 2.62 20.75 -39.01
C GLY A 560 1.35 21.58 -39.17
N LYS A 561 0.91 21.80 -40.40
CA LYS A 561 -0.38 22.44 -40.70
C LYS A 561 -1.57 21.54 -40.36
N ALA A 562 -2.75 22.13 -40.20
CA ALA A 562 -4.01 21.38 -40.15
C ALA A 562 -4.17 20.50 -41.42
N GLY A 563 -4.67 19.29 -41.25
CA GLY A 563 -4.79 18.31 -42.33
C GLY A 563 -3.53 17.52 -42.67
N THR A 564 -2.42 17.72 -41.91
CA THR A 564 -1.16 16.95 -42.06
C THR A 564 -0.88 16.02 -40.86
N GLU A 565 -1.91 15.64 -40.12
CA GLU A 565 -1.81 14.79 -38.96
C GLU A 565 -1.32 13.38 -39.31
N THR A 566 -0.56 12.80 -38.42
CA THR A 566 0.05 11.46 -38.58
C THR A 566 -0.88 10.33 -38.15
N ALA A 567 -1.85 10.62 -37.29
CA ALA A 567 -2.85 9.67 -36.83
C ALA A 567 -4.18 10.35 -36.49
N THR A 568 -5.28 9.61 -36.70
CA THR A 568 -6.64 10.00 -36.27
C THR A 568 -7.14 8.97 -35.30
N LEU A 569 -7.61 9.43 -34.14
CA LEU A 569 -8.16 8.58 -33.09
C LEU A 569 -9.60 8.18 -33.39
N ILE A 570 -10.01 7.02 -32.88
CA ILE A 570 -11.31 6.42 -33.15
C ILE A 570 -12.32 6.80 -32.05
N PRO A 571 -13.43 7.52 -32.42
CA PRO A 571 -14.47 7.87 -31.46
C PRO A 571 -15.08 6.61 -30.78
N GLY A 572 -15.34 6.70 -29.46
CA GLY A 572 -15.90 5.61 -28.66
C GLY A 572 -14.91 4.48 -28.33
N THR A 573 -13.73 4.46 -28.96
CA THR A 573 -12.63 3.52 -28.67
C THR A 573 -11.47 4.25 -27.99
N ASP A 574 -10.94 5.26 -28.67
CA ASP A 574 -9.76 6.00 -28.22
C ASP A 574 -10.14 7.23 -27.39
N TYR A 575 -11.28 7.81 -27.66
CA TYR A 575 -11.80 8.94 -26.91
C TYR A 575 -13.33 8.93 -26.82
N THR A 576 -13.85 9.66 -25.85
CA THR A 576 -15.28 9.93 -25.69
C THR A 576 -15.51 11.43 -25.71
N VAL A 577 -16.67 11.83 -26.25
CA VAL A 577 -17.13 13.22 -26.20
C VAL A 577 -18.43 13.25 -25.40
N THR A 578 -18.46 14.11 -24.40
CA THR A 578 -19.67 14.38 -23.63
C THR A 578 -20.02 15.84 -23.85
N THR A 579 -21.23 16.10 -24.36
CA THR A 579 -21.76 17.45 -24.54
C THR A 579 -22.87 17.73 -23.53
N GLY A 580 -23.06 18.98 -23.17
CA GLY A 580 -24.09 19.39 -22.22
C GLY A 580 -24.40 20.87 -22.35
N ALA A 581 -25.32 21.33 -21.51
CA ALA A 581 -25.63 22.74 -21.33
C ALA A 581 -25.31 23.14 -19.89
N ALA A 582 -24.77 24.34 -19.71
CA ALA A 582 -24.48 24.95 -18.42
C ALA A 582 -25.00 26.38 -18.41
N VAL A 583 -24.67 27.13 -17.38
CA VAL A 583 -24.88 28.58 -17.32
C VAL A 583 -23.57 29.26 -16.94
N ASP A 584 -23.30 30.39 -17.58
CA ASP A 584 -22.12 31.21 -17.25
C ASP A 584 -22.29 31.94 -15.90
N ALA A 585 -21.30 32.69 -15.49
CA ALA A 585 -21.34 33.47 -14.24
C ALA A 585 -22.42 34.58 -14.24
N GLN A 586 -22.90 34.97 -15.41
CA GLN A 586 -23.96 35.98 -15.59
C GLN A 586 -25.37 35.36 -15.72
N GLY A 587 -25.45 34.04 -15.82
CA GLY A 587 -26.67 33.27 -15.93
C GLY A 587 -27.16 33.00 -17.33
N HIS A 588 -26.33 33.24 -18.35
CA HIS A 588 -26.65 32.87 -19.74
C HIS A 588 -26.49 31.36 -19.96
N PRO A 589 -27.38 30.72 -20.72
CA PRO A 589 -27.13 29.33 -21.13
C PRO A 589 -25.94 29.25 -22.07
N ILE A 590 -25.09 28.25 -21.81
CA ILE A 590 -23.89 28.01 -22.62
C ILE A 590 -23.80 26.51 -22.99
N ASP A 591 -23.22 26.25 -24.15
CA ASP A 591 -22.84 24.90 -24.50
C ASP A 591 -21.49 24.54 -23.89
N VAL A 592 -21.39 23.33 -23.37
CA VAL A 592 -20.15 22.78 -22.81
C VAL A 592 -19.86 21.42 -23.42
N PHE A 593 -18.58 21.10 -23.55
CA PHE A 593 -18.19 19.75 -23.89
C PHE A 593 -16.94 19.31 -23.15
N LYS A 594 -16.77 17.99 -23.08
CA LYS A 594 -15.57 17.32 -22.57
C LYS A 594 -15.13 16.25 -23.55
N VAL A 595 -13.89 16.26 -23.93
CA VAL A 595 -13.19 15.21 -24.67
C VAL A 595 -12.28 14.48 -23.71
N ALA A 596 -12.55 13.19 -23.46
CA ALA A 596 -11.75 12.35 -22.56
C ALA A 596 -11.08 11.24 -23.37
N LEU A 597 -9.75 11.11 -23.26
CA LEU A 597 -9.03 9.99 -23.83
C LEU A 597 -9.26 8.74 -22.97
N THR A 598 -9.52 7.61 -23.62
CA THR A 598 -9.54 6.31 -22.97
C THR A 598 -8.12 5.79 -22.75
N GLY A 599 -7.94 4.74 -21.95
CA GLY A 599 -6.64 4.07 -21.86
C GLY A 599 -6.12 3.57 -23.22
N ALA A 600 -7.01 3.13 -24.12
CA ALA A 600 -6.65 2.76 -25.49
C ALA A 600 -6.21 3.98 -26.31
N GLY A 601 -6.90 5.11 -26.14
CA GLY A 601 -6.54 6.37 -26.81
C GLY A 601 -5.21 6.93 -26.34
N MET A 602 -4.95 6.93 -25.04
CA MET A 602 -3.65 7.33 -24.48
C MET A 602 -2.49 6.46 -25.01
N ALA A 603 -2.73 5.15 -25.13
CA ALA A 603 -1.76 4.24 -25.75
C ALA A 603 -1.59 4.51 -27.26
N ALA A 604 -2.67 4.81 -27.99
CA ALA A 604 -2.62 5.16 -29.41
C ALA A 604 -1.86 6.47 -29.67
N VAL A 605 -2.08 7.49 -28.83
CA VAL A 605 -1.31 8.75 -28.84
C VAL A 605 0.17 8.48 -28.61
N ALA A 606 0.49 7.65 -27.61
CA ALA A 606 1.87 7.30 -27.29
C ALA A 606 2.58 6.61 -28.46
N GLN A 607 1.87 5.77 -29.19
CA GLN A 607 2.38 5.08 -30.37
C GLN A 607 2.54 6.02 -31.59
N ALA A 608 1.58 6.91 -31.81
CA ALA A 608 1.60 7.86 -32.90
C ALA A 608 2.68 8.95 -32.78
N ALA A 609 3.14 9.21 -31.56
CA ALA A 609 4.13 10.21 -31.22
C ALA A 609 5.41 9.58 -30.65
N PRO A 610 6.32 9.03 -31.49
CA PRO A 610 7.53 8.36 -30.99
C PRO A 610 8.47 9.30 -30.21
N VAL A 611 8.52 10.58 -30.58
CA VAL A 611 9.22 11.64 -29.83
C VAL A 611 8.17 12.61 -29.31
N LYS A 612 7.69 12.42 -28.08
CA LYS A 612 6.54 13.17 -27.53
C LYS A 612 6.66 14.69 -27.68
N ALA A 613 7.87 15.21 -27.48
CA ALA A 613 8.15 16.63 -27.53
C ALA A 613 7.88 17.29 -28.93
N ASP A 614 7.94 16.50 -30.02
CA ASP A 614 7.76 16.97 -31.37
C ASP A 614 6.30 16.91 -31.86
N TYR A 615 5.43 16.27 -31.06
CA TYR A 615 4.04 16.04 -31.45
C TYR A 615 3.08 16.69 -30.46
N GLU A 616 1.86 16.91 -30.93
CA GLU A 616 0.73 17.43 -30.16
C GLU A 616 -0.55 16.65 -30.45
N ILE A 617 -1.48 16.66 -29.49
CA ILE A 617 -2.86 16.22 -29.69
C ILE A 617 -3.63 17.43 -30.22
N ARG A 618 -4.46 17.20 -31.25
CA ARG A 618 -5.32 18.20 -31.86
C ARG A 618 -6.77 17.75 -31.80
N ILE A 619 -7.64 18.61 -31.25
CA ILE A 619 -9.07 18.41 -31.22
C ILE A 619 -9.73 19.46 -32.11
N TYR A 620 -10.45 18.97 -33.11
CA TYR A 620 -11.22 19.80 -34.03
C TYR A 620 -12.69 19.72 -33.64
N PHE A 621 -13.39 20.85 -33.61
CA PHE A 621 -14.82 20.93 -33.46
C PHE A 621 -15.39 22.17 -34.14
N ASP A 622 -16.67 22.13 -34.52
CA ASP A 622 -17.33 23.22 -35.20
C ASP A 622 -18.29 23.94 -34.23
N ALA A 623 -18.33 25.26 -34.37
CA ALA A 623 -19.32 26.11 -33.75
C ALA A 623 -19.90 27.12 -34.77
N VAL A 624 -20.92 27.83 -34.36
CA VAL A 624 -21.45 28.98 -35.11
C VAL A 624 -21.64 30.15 -34.15
N ILE A 625 -21.46 31.38 -34.63
CA ILE A 625 -21.91 32.58 -33.94
C ILE A 625 -23.43 32.60 -34.03
N ASP A 626 -24.13 32.75 -32.92
CA ASP A 626 -25.60 32.81 -32.89
C ASP A 626 -26.16 34.24 -32.83
N SER A 627 -27.46 34.36 -32.71
CA SER A 627 -28.17 35.66 -32.74
C SER A 627 -27.98 36.48 -31.44
N ASP A 628 -27.37 35.95 -30.40
CA ASP A 628 -27.06 36.69 -29.19
C ASP A 628 -25.76 37.51 -29.33
N ALA A 629 -25.07 37.37 -30.44
CA ALA A 629 -23.84 38.11 -30.75
C ALA A 629 -24.11 39.59 -30.92
N GLN A 630 -23.23 40.42 -30.40
CA GLN A 630 -23.20 41.85 -30.59
C GLN A 630 -22.18 42.17 -31.68
N LEU A 631 -22.57 43.00 -32.64
CA LEU A 631 -21.71 43.34 -33.74
C LEU A 631 -20.44 44.07 -33.30
N GLY A 632 -19.32 43.76 -33.89
CA GLY A 632 -18.02 44.33 -33.55
C GLY A 632 -17.44 43.94 -32.17
N VAL A 633 -18.15 43.18 -31.36
CA VAL A 633 -17.74 42.75 -30.03
C VAL A 633 -17.08 41.39 -30.09
N GLN A 634 -15.92 41.29 -29.47
CA GLN A 634 -15.17 40.01 -29.38
C GLN A 634 -16.00 38.91 -28.71
N ILE A 635 -15.93 37.72 -29.25
CA ILE A 635 -16.50 36.49 -28.70
C ILE A 635 -15.33 35.55 -28.42
N PRO A 636 -14.89 35.48 -27.14
CA PRO A 636 -13.74 34.67 -26.75
C PRO A 636 -14.12 33.21 -26.59
N ASN A 637 -13.15 32.29 -26.70
CA ASN A 637 -13.33 30.89 -26.34
C ASN A 637 -12.04 30.29 -25.81
N GLN A 638 -12.11 29.71 -24.60
CA GLN A 638 -10.96 29.17 -23.88
C GLN A 638 -11.22 27.73 -23.48
N ALA A 639 -10.22 26.85 -23.71
CA ALA A 639 -10.26 25.46 -23.26
C ALA A 639 -9.43 25.25 -22.00
N GLU A 640 -9.81 24.25 -21.24
CA GLU A 640 -9.12 23.78 -20.03
C GLU A 640 -8.66 22.33 -20.24
N LEU A 641 -7.48 22.01 -19.70
CA LEU A 641 -6.93 20.66 -19.71
C LEU A 641 -6.81 20.17 -18.26
N GLU A 642 -7.32 18.97 -18.02
CA GLU A 642 -7.05 18.19 -16.83
C GLU A 642 -6.26 16.96 -17.23
N TYR A 643 -5.10 16.78 -16.62
CA TYR A 643 -4.22 15.66 -16.87
C TYR A 643 -3.73 15.10 -15.54
N THR A 644 -3.98 13.80 -15.30
CA THR A 644 -3.45 13.07 -14.15
C THR A 644 -2.46 12.04 -14.67
N ASN A 645 -1.19 12.17 -14.29
CA ASN A 645 -0.15 11.26 -14.74
C ASN A 645 -0.18 9.91 -13.99
N ALA A 646 0.68 8.97 -14.38
CA ALA A 646 0.76 7.63 -13.79
C ALA A 646 1.09 7.62 -12.29
N THR A 647 1.62 8.71 -11.74
CA THR A 647 1.97 8.85 -10.31
C THR A 647 0.88 9.55 -9.50
N GLY A 648 -0.26 9.88 -10.13
CA GLY A 648 -1.38 10.55 -9.49
C GLY A 648 -1.18 12.06 -9.32
N ILE A 649 -0.23 12.67 -10.02
CA ILE A 649 -0.08 14.11 -10.04
C ILE A 649 -1.07 14.71 -11.04
N GLU A 650 -1.89 15.62 -10.56
CA GLU A 650 -2.85 16.38 -11.34
C GLU A 650 -2.22 17.66 -11.89
N TYR A 651 -2.47 17.94 -13.14
CA TYR A 651 -2.08 19.16 -13.85
C TYR A 651 -3.32 19.80 -14.43
N PHE A 652 -3.42 21.10 -14.24
CA PHE A 652 -4.49 21.93 -14.79
C PHE A 652 -3.85 23.03 -15.63
N ALA A 653 -4.31 23.16 -16.86
CA ALA A 653 -3.83 24.21 -17.75
C ALA A 653 -5.02 24.83 -18.49
N LYS A 654 -4.89 26.10 -18.83
CA LYS A 654 -5.83 26.83 -19.68
C LYS A 654 -5.13 27.23 -20.96
N SER A 655 -5.85 27.16 -22.07
CA SER A 655 -5.37 27.70 -23.34
C SER A 655 -5.31 29.21 -23.30
N ASP A 656 -4.69 29.76 -24.30
CA ASP A 656 -4.99 31.10 -24.82
C ASP A 656 -6.49 31.21 -25.15
N GLU A 657 -6.92 32.43 -25.42
CA GLU A 657 -8.33 32.77 -25.59
C GLU A 657 -8.54 33.42 -26.95
N PRO A 658 -8.49 32.67 -28.08
CA PRO A 658 -8.78 33.18 -29.41
C PRO A 658 -10.21 33.68 -29.50
N LYS A 659 -10.45 34.60 -30.46
CA LYS A 659 -11.68 35.36 -30.56
C LYS A 659 -12.26 35.29 -31.94
N VAL A 660 -13.59 35.31 -32.02
CA VAL A 660 -14.30 35.49 -33.27
C VAL A 660 -15.18 36.73 -33.23
N TYR A 661 -15.48 37.26 -34.35
CA TYR A 661 -16.28 38.46 -34.47
C TYR A 661 -17.31 38.30 -35.57
N THR A 662 -18.37 39.08 -35.50
CA THR A 662 -19.30 39.33 -36.60
C THR A 662 -19.57 40.83 -36.70
N GLY A 663 -19.78 41.31 -37.89
CA GLY A 663 -19.99 42.72 -38.20
C GLY A 663 -21.28 42.98 -38.95
N GLY A 664 -21.33 44.12 -39.49
CA GLY A 664 -22.42 44.58 -40.30
C GLY A 664 -22.18 45.95 -40.84
N ILE A 665 -23.07 46.41 -41.66
CA ILE A 665 -22.98 47.75 -42.26
C ILE A 665 -24.36 48.41 -42.27
N SER A 666 -24.34 49.73 -42.00
CA SER A 666 -25.47 50.63 -42.13
C SER A 666 -25.32 51.50 -43.38
N ILE A 667 -26.33 51.51 -44.21
CA ILE A 667 -26.33 52.29 -45.45
C ILE A 667 -27.50 53.25 -45.41
N LEU A 668 -27.27 54.47 -45.91
CA LEU A 668 -28.32 55.51 -46.03
C LEU A 668 -28.49 55.81 -47.53
N LYS A 669 -29.71 55.56 -48.02
CA LYS A 669 -30.09 55.78 -49.39
C LYS A 669 -30.70 57.15 -49.57
N LEU A 670 -30.06 57.98 -50.36
CA LEU A 670 -30.41 59.40 -50.50
C LEU A 670 -30.63 59.78 -51.98
N ASP A 671 -31.40 60.85 -52.21
CA ASP A 671 -31.46 61.59 -53.49
C ASP A 671 -30.17 62.40 -53.66
N SER A 672 -29.54 62.28 -54.86
CA SER A 672 -28.30 62.98 -55.20
C SER A 672 -28.47 64.48 -55.28
N SER A 673 -29.67 65.04 -55.44
CA SER A 673 -29.93 66.48 -55.71
C SER A 673 -30.20 67.23 -54.35
N ASP A 674 -30.84 66.66 -53.38
CA ASP A 674 -31.30 67.32 -52.18
C ASP A 674 -31.07 66.49 -50.90
N SER A 675 -30.47 65.32 -51.00
CA SER A 675 -30.11 64.43 -49.89
C SER A 675 -31.33 63.97 -49.06
N HIS A 676 -32.56 63.94 -49.53
CA HIS A 676 -33.65 63.33 -48.85
C HIS A 676 -33.57 61.81 -48.91
N ALA A 677 -34.08 61.12 -47.90
CA ALA A 677 -34.09 59.68 -47.80
C ALA A 677 -34.98 59.05 -48.90
N LEU A 678 -34.54 57.96 -49.50
CA LEU A 678 -35.26 57.24 -50.55
C LEU A 678 -35.78 55.89 -50.08
N SER A 679 -37.08 55.73 -50.12
CA SER A 679 -37.75 54.43 -49.89
C SER A 679 -37.85 53.55 -51.14
N ASP A 680 -38.26 52.29 -51.01
CA ASP A 680 -38.50 51.34 -52.10
C ASP A 680 -37.29 50.95 -52.97
N ALA A 681 -36.08 51.25 -52.56
CA ALA A 681 -34.87 50.71 -53.16
C ALA A 681 -34.58 49.33 -52.60
N THR A 682 -34.31 48.32 -53.45
CA THR A 682 -33.96 46.96 -53.03
C THR A 682 -32.55 46.65 -53.26
N PHE A 683 -31.86 46.06 -52.28
CA PHE A 683 -30.45 45.75 -52.33
C PHE A 683 -30.16 44.30 -51.94
N LYS A 684 -29.13 43.70 -52.53
CA LYS A 684 -28.46 42.48 -52.14
C LYS A 684 -27.00 42.78 -51.82
N ILE A 685 -26.42 41.93 -50.97
CA ILE A 685 -24.98 42.00 -50.64
C ILE A 685 -24.25 40.77 -51.21
N ALA A 686 -23.05 40.98 -51.73
CA ALA A 686 -22.20 39.91 -52.19
C ALA A 686 -20.78 40.09 -51.68
N ARG A 687 -20.07 39.00 -51.54
CA ARG A 687 -18.64 38.95 -51.21
C ARG A 687 -17.83 38.25 -52.30
N ASP A 688 -16.51 38.38 -52.23
CA ASP A 688 -15.64 37.61 -53.15
C ASP A 688 -15.89 36.10 -52.97
N ALA A 689 -15.96 35.37 -54.07
CA ALA A 689 -16.14 33.94 -54.09
C ALA A 689 -14.84 33.23 -53.76
N THR A 690 -14.90 32.24 -52.91
CA THR A 690 -13.79 31.33 -52.63
C THR A 690 -13.47 30.46 -53.85
N ALA A 691 -12.26 29.93 -53.93
CA ALA A 691 -11.87 28.97 -54.98
C ALA A 691 -12.80 27.74 -55.07
N ALA A 692 -13.29 27.29 -53.92
CA ALA A 692 -14.21 26.16 -53.83
C ALA A 692 -15.60 26.51 -54.41
N GLU A 693 -16.12 27.69 -54.11
CA GLU A 693 -17.41 28.19 -54.62
C GLU A 693 -17.36 28.41 -56.14
N ILE A 694 -16.24 28.95 -56.62
CA ILE A 694 -15.99 29.07 -58.08
C ILE A 694 -15.97 27.70 -58.76
N ALA A 695 -15.24 26.76 -58.19
CA ALA A 695 -15.15 25.39 -58.69
C ALA A 695 -16.51 24.66 -58.65
N ALA A 696 -17.33 24.94 -57.68
CA ALA A 696 -18.67 24.40 -57.53
C ALA A 696 -19.69 25.07 -58.49
N GLY A 697 -19.34 26.18 -59.15
CA GLY A 697 -20.22 26.94 -60.07
C GLY A 697 -21.25 27.81 -59.33
N ASN A 698 -20.98 28.19 -58.09
CA ASN A 698 -21.87 29.00 -57.26
C ASN A 698 -21.58 30.50 -57.38
N ALA A 699 -20.43 30.88 -58.01
CA ALA A 699 -20.06 32.26 -58.21
C ALA A 699 -20.77 32.90 -59.40
N VAL A 700 -21.06 34.19 -59.31
CA VAL A 700 -21.54 35.04 -60.38
C VAL A 700 -20.51 36.11 -60.66
N THR A 701 -20.49 36.64 -61.94
CA THR A 701 -19.56 37.71 -62.28
C THR A 701 -20.26 39.06 -62.14
N LEU A 702 -19.65 39.94 -61.34
CA LEU A 702 -20.02 41.36 -61.22
C LEU A 702 -18.91 42.22 -61.85
N THR A 703 -19.31 43.35 -62.52
CA THR A 703 -18.34 44.39 -62.93
C THR A 703 -18.26 45.41 -61.76
N VAL A 704 -17.07 45.60 -61.28
CA VAL A 704 -16.79 46.54 -60.12
C VAL A 704 -15.59 47.37 -60.57
N ASN A 705 -15.74 48.70 -60.67
CA ASN A 705 -14.69 49.63 -61.11
C ASN A 705 -14.00 49.20 -62.40
N GLU A 706 -14.80 48.76 -63.39
CA GLU A 706 -14.32 48.27 -64.68
C GLU A 706 -13.58 46.90 -64.63
N GLU A 707 -13.52 46.24 -63.51
CA GLU A 707 -12.96 44.88 -63.32
C GLU A 707 -14.06 43.82 -63.15
N GLU A 708 -13.86 42.61 -63.67
CA GLU A 708 -14.73 41.49 -63.41
C GLU A 708 -14.33 40.79 -62.12
N LYS A 709 -15.26 40.70 -61.17
CA LYS A 709 -15.12 40.00 -59.87
C LYS A 709 -16.05 38.76 -59.80
N GLN A 710 -15.50 37.66 -59.39
CA GLN A 710 -16.30 36.47 -59.08
C GLN A 710 -16.82 36.57 -57.63
N VAL A 711 -18.13 36.69 -57.45
CA VAL A 711 -18.76 36.95 -56.18
C VAL A 711 -19.87 35.93 -55.85
N VAL A 712 -20.19 35.78 -54.55
CA VAL A 712 -21.36 35.04 -54.09
C VAL A 712 -22.26 35.98 -53.32
N PHE A 713 -23.57 35.95 -53.59
CA PHE A 713 -24.55 36.67 -52.77
C PHE A 713 -24.74 35.94 -51.45
N THR A 714 -24.71 36.67 -50.37
CA THR A 714 -24.88 36.14 -48.99
C THR A 714 -26.16 36.70 -48.39
N SER A 715 -26.73 35.92 -47.48
CA SER A 715 -27.86 36.39 -46.62
C SER A 715 -27.30 37.19 -45.48
N PHE A 716 -28.10 38.10 -44.94
CA PHE A 716 -27.73 38.95 -43.81
C PHE A 716 -28.97 39.16 -42.90
N TYR A 717 -28.76 39.78 -41.74
CA TYR A 717 -29.83 40.16 -40.86
C TYR A 717 -30.22 41.63 -41.06
N ALA A 718 -31.54 41.89 -41.18
CA ALA A 718 -32.09 43.23 -41.39
C ALA A 718 -32.46 43.94 -40.10
N ASP A 719 -32.06 43.41 -38.96
CA ASP A 719 -32.24 43.96 -37.62
C ASP A 719 -30.97 43.72 -36.74
N GLU A 720 -30.77 44.62 -35.78
CA GLU A 720 -29.64 44.56 -34.83
C GLU A 720 -29.75 43.35 -33.88
N ALA A 721 -30.98 42.86 -33.67
CA ALA A 721 -31.20 41.67 -32.84
C ALA A 721 -30.91 40.36 -33.60
N LEU A 722 -30.43 40.41 -34.83
CA LEU A 722 -30.04 39.26 -35.64
C LEU A 722 -31.15 38.17 -35.77
N THR A 723 -32.40 38.64 -35.84
CA THR A 723 -33.60 37.74 -35.84
C THR A 723 -34.21 37.63 -37.21
N ASN A 724 -34.13 38.69 -38.05
CA ASN A 724 -34.72 38.76 -39.39
C ASN A 724 -33.66 38.51 -40.47
N ARG A 725 -33.41 37.24 -40.79
CA ARG A 725 -32.49 36.86 -41.85
C ARG A 725 -33.17 36.97 -43.23
N VAL A 726 -32.53 37.72 -44.11
CA VAL A 726 -33.05 38.02 -45.46
C VAL A 726 -31.93 37.87 -46.51
N GLU A 727 -32.31 37.72 -47.79
CA GLU A 727 -31.39 37.73 -48.94
C GLU A 727 -31.37 39.09 -49.61
N GLU A 728 -32.35 39.93 -49.39
CA GLU A 728 -32.48 41.28 -49.93
C GLU A 728 -33.22 42.18 -48.92
N PHE A 729 -32.92 43.48 -49.00
CA PHE A 729 -33.54 44.50 -48.14
C PHE A 729 -34.13 45.61 -48.99
N THR A 730 -35.31 46.06 -48.67
CA THR A 730 -35.94 47.20 -49.31
C THR A 730 -35.99 48.38 -48.37
N THR A 731 -35.50 49.56 -48.79
CA THR A 731 -35.49 50.76 -47.94
C THR A 731 -36.89 51.21 -47.56
N GLY A 732 -37.02 51.60 -46.24
CA GLY A 732 -38.21 52.26 -45.73
C GLY A 732 -38.17 53.78 -45.98
N GLU A 733 -39.09 54.49 -45.36
CA GLU A 733 -39.20 55.98 -45.48
C GLU A 733 -37.98 56.75 -44.96
N ASP A 734 -37.19 56.12 -44.08
CA ASP A 734 -35.93 56.64 -43.53
C ASP A 734 -34.74 56.44 -44.44
N GLY A 735 -34.89 55.68 -45.51
CA GLY A 735 -33.81 55.34 -46.45
C GLY A 735 -32.70 54.45 -45.91
N LYS A 736 -32.83 53.96 -44.69
CA LYS A 736 -31.83 53.13 -44.04
C LYS A 736 -31.87 51.71 -44.60
N ILE A 737 -30.68 51.10 -44.69
CA ILE A 737 -30.45 49.72 -45.01
C ILE A 737 -29.52 49.19 -43.94
N LEU A 738 -29.94 48.12 -43.29
CA LEU A 738 -29.18 47.42 -42.27
C LEU A 738 -28.82 46.04 -42.78
N MET A 739 -27.54 45.73 -42.83
CA MET A 739 -27.01 44.44 -43.26
C MET A 739 -26.02 43.95 -42.22
N TYR A 740 -26.52 43.11 -41.29
CA TYR A 740 -25.82 42.69 -40.07
C TYR A 740 -25.53 41.18 -40.09
N GLY A 741 -24.68 40.74 -39.16
CA GLY A 741 -24.30 39.34 -38.97
C GLY A 741 -23.41 38.79 -40.11
N LEU A 742 -22.49 39.60 -40.57
CA LEU A 742 -21.56 39.32 -41.64
C LEU A 742 -20.11 39.30 -41.16
N ALA A 743 -19.28 38.45 -41.76
CA ALA A 743 -17.84 38.43 -41.53
C ALA A 743 -17.21 39.77 -41.94
N TYR A 744 -16.02 40.09 -41.41
CA TYR A 744 -15.27 41.28 -41.85
C TYR A 744 -14.71 41.08 -43.24
N GLY A 745 -14.61 42.14 -43.99
CA GLY A 745 -14.03 42.11 -45.33
C GLY A 745 -14.74 43.02 -46.34
N THR A 746 -14.32 42.90 -47.56
CA THR A 746 -14.86 43.67 -48.69
C THR A 746 -16.15 43.05 -49.22
N TYR A 747 -17.19 43.86 -49.34
CA TYR A 747 -18.49 43.45 -49.85
C TYR A 747 -18.93 44.37 -50.98
N TYR A 748 -19.87 43.88 -51.74
CA TYR A 748 -20.46 44.53 -52.91
C TYR A 748 -21.96 44.66 -52.72
N ILE A 749 -22.43 45.90 -52.52
CA ILE A 749 -23.83 46.23 -52.33
C ILE A 749 -24.46 46.46 -53.71
N VAL A 750 -25.33 45.56 -54.12
CA VAL A 750 -25.96 45.58 -55.45
C VAL A 750 -27.38 46.07 -55.35
N GLU A 751 -27.70 47.21 -55.93
CA GLU A 751 -29.10 47.67 -56.09
C GLU A 751 -29.79 46.82 -57.16
N THR A 752 -30.82 46.05 -56.77
CA THR A 752 -31.59 45.19 -57.69
C THR A 752 -32.86 45.86 -58.14
N LYS A 753 -33.30 46.88 -57.44
CA LYS A 753 -34.44 47.69 -57.76
C LYS A 753 -34.25 49.09 -57.25
N ALA A 754 -34.29 50.09 -58.15
CA ALA A 754 -34.23 51.51 -57.76
C ALA A 754 -35.64 52.02 -57.27
N PRO A 755 -35.66 53.10 -56.47
CA PRO A 755 -36.91 53.77 -56.17
C PRO A 755 -37.63 54.22 -57.39
N LYS A 756 -38.94 54.43 -57.32
CA LYS A 756 -39.72 54.89 -58.48
C LYS A 756 -39.21 56.25 -58.95
N ASP A 757 -39.08 56.42 -60.26
CA ASP A 757 -38.57 57.63 -60.93
C ASP A 757 -37.07 57.89 -60.71
N TYR A 758 -36.29 56.90 -60.24
CA TYR A 758 -34.83 56.98 -60.17
C TYR A 758 -34.10 55.95 -61.02
N ASN A 759 -32.87 56.30 -61.41
CA ASN A 759 -32.00 55.39 -62.20
C ASN A 759 -31.42 54.33 -61.29
N LEU A 760 -31.44 53.09 -61.73
CA LEU A 760 -30.73 51.99 -61.08
C LEU A 760 -29.22 52.26 -61.11
N LEU A 761 -28.51 51.90 -60.01
CA LEU A 761 -27.06 51.96 -59.99
C LEU A 761 -26.47 51.02 -61.08
N THR A 762 -25.48 51.54 -61.80
CA THR A 762 -24.83 50.82 -62.94
C THR A 762 -23.75 49.86 -62.43
N GLU A 763 -23.21 50.09 -61.19
CA GLU A 763 -22.19 49.32 -60.59
C GLU A 763 -22.50 49.09 -59.08
N PRO A 764 -22.04 47.96 -58.48
CA PRO A 764 -22.14 47.74 -57.04
C PRO A 764 -21.39 48.83 -56.23
N VAL A 765 -21.90 49.14 -55.06
CA VAL A 765 -21.15 49.99 -54.11
C VAL A 765 -20.20 49.06 -53.34
N VAL A 766 -18.90 49.34 -53.38
CA VAL A 766 -17.89 48.61 -52.63
C VAL A 766 -17.88 49.18 -51.21
N VAL A 767 -17.99 48.26 -50.23
CA VAL A 767 -17.99 48.62 -48.81
C VAL A 767 -17.03 47.69 -48.07
N GLU A 768 -16.49 48.16 -46.96
CA GLU A 768 -15.67 47.35 -46.03
C GLU A 768 -16.49 47.14 -44.76
N ILE A 769 -16.59 45.89 -44.35
CA ILE A 769 -17.22 45.54 -43.07
C ILE A 769 -16.09 45.27 -42.09
N ASP A 770 -16.11 45.93 -40.95
CA ASP A 770 -15.21 45.78 -39.84
C ASP A 770 -15.99 45.86 -38.51
N GLY A 771 -15.27 46.01 -37.38
CA GLY A 771 -15.88 46.12 -36.06
C GLY A 771 -16.79 47.32 -35.86
N ASP A 772 -16.58 48.43 -36.62
CA ASP A 772 -17.23 49.72 -36.40
C ASP A 772 -18.21 50.10 -37.54
N SER A 773 -18.15 49.46 -38.71
CA SER A 773 -18.92 49.79 -39.91
C SER A 773 -20.45 49.70 -39.73
N HIS A 774 -20.94 49.13 -38.69
CA HIS A 774 -22.37 49.07 -38.30
C HIS A 774 -22.83 50.29 -37.49
N LEU A 775 -21.89 51.07 -36.95
CA LEU A 775 -22.21 52.25 -36.11
C LEU A 775 -22.86 53.39 -36.92
N GLU A 776 -23.66 54.19 -36.23
CA GLU A 776 -24.35 55.36 -36.87
C GLU A 776 -23.38 56.43 -37.40
N GLU A 777 -22.21 56.46 -36.90
CA GLU A 777 -21.14 57.42 -37.26
C GLU A 777 -20.44 56.99 -38.56
N GLU A 778 -20.48 55.72 -38.94
CA GLU A 778 -19.82 55.10 -40.10
C GLU A 778 -20.80 54.76 -41.25
N VAL A 779 -21.99 55.35 -41.29
CA VAL A 779 -23.03 55.08 -42.27
C VAL A 779 -22.57 55.39 -43.70
N VAL A 780 -22.57 54.38 -44.56
CA VAL A 780 -22.23 54.52 -45.99
C VAL A 780 -23.40 55.16 -46.71
N THR A 781 -23.20 56.32 -47.33
CA THR A 781 -24.22 57.02 -48.09
C THR A 781 -24.21 56.58 -49.52
N VAL A 782 -25.37 56.18 -50.04
CA VAL A 782 -25.58 55.76 -51.46
C VAL A 782 -26.61 56.61 -52.07
N TYR A 783 -26.23 57.24 -53.23
CA TYR A 783 -27.08 58.20 -53.95
C TYR A 783 -27.68 57.60 -55.19
N ASN A 784 -29.01 57.85 -55.43
CA ASN A 784 -29.60 57.71 -56.79
C ASN A 784 -29.93 59.06 -57.38
N THR A 785 -29.83 59.11 -58.70
CA THR A 785 -30.21 60.27 -59.50
C THR A 785 -31.62 60.01 -60.04
N LYS A 786 -32.45 61.14 -60.11
CA LYS A 786 -33.78 61.06 -60.70
C LYS A 786 -33.64 60.72 -62.20
N PHE A 787 -34.62 59.89 -62.64
CA PHE A 787 -34.74 59.59 -64.06
C PHE A 787 -35.30 60.83 -64.70
N LEU A 788 -34.39 61.61 -65.33
CA LEU A 788 -34.78 62.80 -66.05
C LEU A 788 -35.08 62.42 -67.52
N LEU A 789 -36.33 62.20 -67.81
CA LEU A 789 -36.74 62.21 -69.23
C LEU A 789 -36.65 63.62 -69.73
N PRO A 790 -35.91 63.89 -70.83
CA PRO A 790 -35.99 65.14 -71.51
C PRO A 790 -37.46 65.42 -71.92
N GLU A 791 -38.03 66.60 -71.51
CA GLU A 791 -39.40 67.00 -71.99
C GLU A 791 -39.49 67.25 -73.46
N THR A 792 -38.65 66.74 -74.28
CA THR A 792 -38.72 66.71 -75.66
C THR A 792 -39.40 65.45 -76.18
N GLY A 793 -40.67 65.59 -76.51
CA GLY A 793 -41.52 64.52 -77.12
C GLY A 793 -40.88 63.70 -78.20
N GLY A 794 -39.98 62.79 -77.87
CA GLY A 794 -39.29 61.90 -78.77
C GLY A 794 -39.28 60.48 -78.23
N ILE A 795 -39.41 59.54 -79.01
CA ILE A 795 -39.57 58.11 -78.90
C ILE A 795 -38.54 57.40 -77.98
N GLY A 796 -37.69 58.10 -77.21
CA GLY A 796 -36.54 57.60 -76.48
C GLY A 796 -36.82 56.86 -75.21
N ALA A 797 -37.84 57.26 -74.39
CA ALA A 797 -38.09 56.71 -73.11
C ALA A 797 -38.49 55.19 -73.10
N GLY A 798 -39.22 54.77 -74.10
CA GLY A 798 -39.61 53.35 -74.22
C GLY A 798 -38.44 52.38 -74.48
N ILE A 799 -37.39 52.91 -75.20
CA ILE A 799 -36.23 52.11 -75.63
C ILE A 799 -35.33 51.80 -74.35
N PHE A 800 -35.07 52.82 -73.57
CA PHE A 800 -34.21 52.62 -72.34
C PHE A 800 -34.90 51.76 -71.30
N THR A 801 -36.18 51.93 -71.11
CA THR A 801 -36.92 51.02 -70.14
C THR A 801 -36.96 49.59 -70.73
N THR A 802 -37.09 49.41 -72.00
CA THR A 802 -37.12 48.07 -72.64
C THR A 802 -35.73 47.42 -72.57
N PHE A 803 -34.63 48.16 -72.83
CA PHE A 803 -33.28 47.59 -72.75
C PHE A 803 -32.88 47.29 -71.30
N GLY A 804 -33.21 48.14 -70.30
CA GLY A 804 -32.99 47.91 -68.89
C GLY A 804 -33.70 46.66 -68.40
N LEU A 805 -34.96 46.47 -68.75
CA LEU A 805 -35.75 45.28 -68.38
C LEU A 805 -35.25 44.04 -69.18
N ILE A 806 -34.73 44.15 -70.41
CA ILE A 806 -34.15 43.04 -71.14
C ILE A 806 -32.84 42.56 -70.47
N PHE A 807 -32.02 43.49 -69.94
CA PHE A 807 -30.77 43.15 -69.25
C PHE A 807 -31.05 42.46 -67.92
N ILE A 808 -32.00 42.97 -67.15
CA ILE A 808 -32.40 42.34 -65.86
C ILE A 808 -33.11 40.99 -66.14
N GLY A 809 -33.96 40.91 -67.15
CA GLY A 809 -34.62 39.68 -67.55
C GLY A 809 -33.64 38.65 -68.11
N GLY A 810 -32.64 39.11 -68.83
CA GLY A 810 -31.57 38.26 -69.38
C GLY A 810 -30.71 37.63 -68.32
N ALA A 811 -30.32 38.40 -67.33
CA ALA A 811 -29.58 37.91 -66.18
C ALA A 811 -30.41 36.89 -65.33
N PHE A 812 -31.71 37.16 -65.14
CA PHE A 812 -32.62 36.25 -64.47
C PHE A 812 -32.88 34.94 -65.22
N VAL A 813 -33.00 35.02 -66.52
CA VAL A 813 -33.17 33.86 -67.45
C VAL A 813 -31.85 33.05 -67.52
N LEU A 814 -30.68 33.68 -67.48
CA LEU A 814 -29.40 32.96 -67.40
C LEU A 814 -29.24 32.24 -66.10
N THR A 815 -29.61 32.90 -65.00
CA THR A 815 -29.57 32.26 -63.69
C THR A 815 -30.54 31.07 -63.60
N LEU A 816 -31.74 31.18 -64.06
CA LEU A 816 -32.71 30.09 -64.17
C LEU A 816 -32.29 28.99 -65.13
N TYR A 817 -31.59 29.32 -66.22
CA TYR A 817 -31.04 28.34 -67.13
C TYR A 817 -29.89 27.57 -66.54
N CYS A 818 -29.02 28.21 -65.79
CA CYS A 818 -27.93 27.56 -65.06
C CYS A 818 -28.45 26.68 -63.92
N LEU A 819 -29.52 27.06 -63.23
CA LEU A 819 -30.16 26.26 -62.18
C LEU A 819 -30.86 25.02 -62.76
N ARG A 820 -31.46 25.12 -63.96
CA ARG A 820 -32.13 23.99 -64.66
C ARG A 820 -31.17 22.94 -65.22
N LYS A 821 -29.89 23.28 -65.42
CA LYS A 821 -28.87 22.35 -65.91
C LYS A 821 -28.25 21.46 -64.85
N LYS A 822 -28.64 21.65 -63.54
CA LYS A 822 -28.24 20.81 -62.47
C LYS A 822 -29.20 19.66 -62.13
N GLU A 823 -30.31 19.53 -62.87
CA GLU A 823 -31.30 18.44 -62.72
C GLU A 823 -31.39 17.48 -63.95
N VAL A 824 -30.28 17.24 -64.63
CA VAL A 824 -30.18 16.08 -65.51
C VAL A 824 -28.84 15.37 -65.32
#